data_1378ec2b35c8c0d8f0348ff78bd0826b
#
_entry.id   1378ec2b35c8c0d8f0348ff78bd0826b
#
_cell.length_a   1.000
_cell.length_b   1.000
_cell.length_c   1.000
_cell.angle_alpha   90.00
_cell.angle_beta   90.00
_cell.angle_gamma   90.00
#
_symmetry.space_group_name_H-M   'P 1'
#
loop_
_entity.id
_entity.type
_entity.pdbx_description
1 polymer ?
#
loop_
_entity_poly.entity_id
_entity_poly.type
_entity_poly.pdbx_seq_one_letter_code
_entity_poly.pdbx_strand_id
1 'polypeptide(L)'
;MANIEELFGSSVFNDAVMQKRLPKDIYKALHKTITDGTPLDPQVANVVANAMKDWAVERGVTHYTHWFQPLTGITAEKHDSFISPKDGGKIILEFSGKELVRGEPDASSFPSGGLRSTFEARGYTAWDPTSYAFIKDGVLCIPTAFCSYGGEALDQKTPLLRSMEALSTQAVRVLKLFGRDATRVTSTVGPEQEYFLVDKALYDQRKDLIFTGRTLFGNKPPKGQELEDHYFGSIKPRVQAFMTDLNEELWKLGILAKTEHNEVAPAQHELAPIFSITSVATDHNQLTMEMMKKVAQRHGLVCLLHEKPFAGVNGSGKHNNWSMSTNTGYNLLDPGDDPATSAQFMLILTAVIKAVDEYADLLRISVASAGNDHRLGANEAPPAIISMFLGDELSAIVNAFEEEKEYCASEKHDLEIGVSVLPKFPKDNTDRNRTSPFAFTGNKFEFRSLGSSESIAEANVVINTIVAQSLKEFADELESAENFRETLHNLIVSNLRKHNRIIFNGNGYAPEWVEEAARRGLPNYVSTVDALPHMLDAKNIKLFTSFGVFTEAEIRSRYEIKLENYAKVLNIEAETCLMMAEKEILPACMKFAGATAKAVNAMKTAGVEPYAETHVLADVAERNAKLYKALEGLRGAVKATCHGDALECAKYEHNVIIPAMAAVREQADELETLVGKEYWPFPTYDDLLFNV
;
A
#
# COMPACT_ATOMS: atom_id res chain seq x y z
N MET A 1 6.70 -19.32 -26.13
CA MET A 1 6.98 -18.15 -25.28
C MET A 1 7.14 -16.93 -26.19
N ALA A 2 6.41 -15.87 -25.90
CA ALA A 2 6.61 -14.60 -26.63
C ALA A 2 8.03 -14.10 -26.37
N ASN A 3 8.62 -13.42 -27.35
CA ASN A 3 9.90 -12.72 -27.13
C ASN A 3 9.67 -11.59 -26.12
N ILE A 4 10.26 -11.66 -24.94
CA ILE A 4 10.05 -10.70 -23.86
C ILE A 4 10.41 -9.27 -24.30
N GLU A 5 11.44 -9.10 -25.11
CA GLU A 5 11.85 -7.78 -25.62
C GLU A 5 10.77 -7.15 -26.53
N GLU A 6 10.05 -7.96 -27.30
CA GLU A 6 8.93 -7.51 -28.14
C GLU A 6 7.64 -7.33 -27.34
N LEU A 7 7.47 -8.12 -26.27
CA LEU A 7 6.29 -8.09 -25.41
C LEU A 7 6.30 -6.85 -24.51
N PHE A 8 7.45 -6.47 -23.96
CA PHE A 8 7.58 -5.40 -22.98
C PHE A 8 7.10 -4.06 -23.55
N GLY A 9 6.11 -3.45 -22.87
CA GLY A 9 5.52 -2.18 -23.28
C GLY A 9 4.71 -2.22 -24.58
N SER A 10 4.37 -3.42 -25.10
CA SER A 10 3.61 -3.56 -26.36
C SER A 10 2.22 -2.91 -26.30
N SER A 11 1.65 -2.79 -25.10
CA SER A 11 0.37 -2.14 -24.83
C SER A 11 0.52 -0.71 -24.31
N VAL A 12 1.70 -0.08 -24.41
CA VAL A 12 1.99 1.26 -23.88
C VAL A 12 2.33 2.24 -25.00
N PHE A 13 1.73 3.42 -24.97
CA PHE A 13 2.12 4.55 -25.84
C PHE A 13 3.37 5.22 -25.27
N ASN A 14 4.47 4.47 -25.26
CA ASN A 14 5.74 4.84 -24.65
C ASN A 14 6.59 5.76 -25.53
N ASP A 15 7.74 6.15 -25.04
CA ASP A 15 8.66 7.06 -25.71
C ASP A 15 9.06 6.58 -27.12
N ALA A 16 9.34 5.29 -27.29
CA ALA A 16 9.69 4.70 -28.59
C ALA A 16 8.50 4.79 -29.60
N VAL A 17 7.28 4.61 -29.13
CA VAL A 17 6.07 4.78 -29.95
C VAL A 17 5.87 6.25 -30.30
N MET A 18 6.06 7.16 -29.35
CA MET A 18 5.96 8.60 -29.55
C MET A 18 6.99 9.10 -30.57
N GLN A 19 8.24 8.70 -30.44
CA GLN A 19 9.32 9.06 -31.41
C GLN A 19 8.97 8.62 -32.83
N LYS A 20 8.35 7.47 -33.00
CA LYS A 20 7.99 6.91 -34.31
C LYS A 20 6.76 7.59 -34.93
N ARG A 21 5.82 8.07 -34.11
CA ARG A 21 4.48 8.52 -34.56
C ARG A 21 4.29 10.03 -34.55
N LEU A 22 5.06 10.74 -33.75
CA LEU A 22 4.93 12.19 -33.63
C LEU A 22 5.92 12.90 -34.58
N PRO A 23 5.55 14.04 -35.17
CA PRO A 23 6.50 14.96 -35.77
C PRO A 23 7.59 15.33 -34.78
N LYS A 24 8.83 15.53 -35.28
CA LYS A 24 10.01 15.73 -34.41
C LYS A 24 9.90 16.92 -33.46
N ASP A 25 9.28 18.00 -33.89
CA ASP A 25 9.02 19.22 -33.12
C ASP A 25 7.99 18.98 -32.02
N ILE A 26 6.91 18.27 -32.32
CA ILE A 26 5.87 17.88 -31.38
C ILE A 26 6.42 16.94 -30.32
N TYR A 27 7.20 15.91 -30.74
CA TYR A 27 7.87 15.01 -29.81
C TYR A 27 8.79 15.76 -28.83
N LYS A 28 9.63 16.70 -29.38
CA LYS A 28 10.52 17.50 -28.52
C LYS A 28 9.74 18.39 -27.54
N ALA A 29 8.64 19.00 -27.97
CA ALA A 29 7.82 19.84 -27.12
C ALA A 29 7.18 19.03 -25.99
N LEU A 30 6.58 17.87 -26.31
CA LEU A 30 6.01 16.95 -25.32
C LEU A 30 7.08 16.44 -24.35
N HIS A 31 8.21 15.99 -24.87
CA HIS A 31 9.33 15.52 -24.05
C HIS A 31 9.83 16.59 -23.07
N LYS A 32 9.89 17.85 -23.50
CA LYS A 32 10.23 18.96 -22.61
C LYS A 32 9.19 19.17 -21.50
N THR A 33 7.90 19.02 -21.81
CA THR A 33 6.85 19.02 -20.77
C THR A 33 7.08 17.92 -19.75
N ILE A 34 7.39 16.70 -20.20
CA ILE A 34 7.63 15.53 -19.33
C ILE A 34 8.87 15.71 -18.47
N THR A 35 9.98 16.18 -19.05
CA THR A 35 11.29 16.26 -18.35
C THR A 35 11.44 17.51 -17.50
N ASP A 36 11.00 18.66 -18.02
CA ASP A 36 11.26 19.96 -17.41
C ASP A 36 10.05 20.55 -16.67
N GLY A 37 8.86 19.91 -16.79
CA GLY A 37 7.61 20.39 -16.18
C GLY A 37 7.06 21.65 -16.84
N THR A 38 7.42 21.95 -18.11
CA THR A 38 6.87 23.10 -18.84
C THR A 38 5.40 22.86 -19.20
N PRO A 39 4.54 23.91 -19.18
CA PRO A 39 3.14 23.76 -19.56
C PRO A 39 2.96 23.20 -20.97
N LEU A 40 1.98 22.32 -21.15
CA LEU A 40 1.67 21.71 -22.43
C LEU A 40 0.98 22.71 -23.37
N ASP A 41 1.49 22.83 -24.61
CA ASP A 41 0.84 23.61 -25.67
C ASP A 41 -0.42 22.86 -26.17
N PRO A 42 -1.59 23.52 -26.25
CA PRO A 42 -2.82 22.92 -26.80
C PRO A 42 -2.69 22.36 -28.22
N GLN A 43 -1.82 22.95 -29.07
CA GLN A 43 -1.56 22.44 -30.42
C GLN A 43 -0.80 21.11 -30.38
N VAL A 44 0.15 20.98 -29.45
CA VAL A 44 0.86 19.72 -29.20
C VAL A 44 -0.14 18.65 -28.77
N ALA A 45 -1.07 18.96 -27.86
CA ALA A 45 -2.08 18.03 -27.40
C ALA A 45 -2.96 17.47 -28.52
N ASN A 46 -3.35 18.27 -29.50
CA ASN A 46 -4.14 17.80 -30.64
C ASN A 46 -3.41 16.75 -31.48
N VAL A 47 -2.13 16.99 -31.78
CA VAL A 47 -1.32 16.05 -32.57
C VAL A 47 -1.10 14.76 -31.81
N VAL A 48 -0.81 14.86 -30.50
CA VAL A 48 -0.62 13.70 -29.64
C VAL A 48 -1.89 12.87 -29.51
N ALA A 49 -3.05 13.51 -29.30
CA ALA A 49 -4.35 12.84 -29.24
C ALA A 49 -4.64 12.01 -30.48
N ASN A 50 -4.47 12.62 -31.67
CA ASN A 50 -4.69 11.91 -32.93
C ASN A 50 -3.72 10.72 -33.09
N ALA A 51 -2.44 10.89 -32.75
CA ALA A 51 -1.45 9.81 -32.80
C ALA A 51 -1.77 8.66 -31.83
N MET A 52 -2.23 8.97 -30.61
CA MET A 52 -2.70 7.98 -29.64
C MET A 52 -3.91 7.20 -30.15
N LYS A 53 -4.91 7.91 -30.70
CA LYS A 53 -6.10 7.29 -31.29
C LYS A 53 -5.72 6.36 -32.43
N ASP A 54 -4.92 6.81 -33.39
CA ASP A 54 -4.51 6.00 -34.54
C ASP A 54 -3.74 4.75 -34.06
N TRP A 55 -2.84 4.90 -33.11
CA TRP A 55 -2.12 3.79 -32.49
C TRP A 55 -3.03 2.79 -31.78
N ALA A 56 -4.07 3.27 -31.09
CA ALA A 56 -5.03 2.43 -30.40
C ALA A 56 -5.97 1.71 -31.37
N VAL A 57 -6.49 2.43 -32.37
CA VAL A 57 -7.41 1.88 -33.41
C VAL A 57 -6.73 0.78 -34.23
N GLU A 58 -5.44 0.94 -34.60
CA GLU A 58 -4.66 -0.11 -35.25
C GLU A 58 -4.56 -1.40 -34.44
N ARG A 59 -4.78 -1.33 -33.12
CA ARG A 59 -4.82 -2.46 -32.16
C ARG A 59 -6.23 -2.94 -31.85
N GLY A 60 -7.22 -2.48 -32.61
CA GLY A 60 -8.62 -2.88 -32.45
C GLY A 60 -9.37 -2.15 -31.33
N VAL A 61 -8.78 -1.12 -30.74
CA VAL A 61 -9.40 -0.33 -29.67
C VAL A 61 -10.45 0.64 -30.28
N THR A 62 -11.62 0.72 -29.65
CA THR A 62 -12.74 1.57 -30.11
C THR A 62 -13.12 2.64 -29.10
N HIS A 63 -12.65 2.53 -27.86
CA HIS A 63 -12.98 3.41 -26.74
C HIS A 63 -11.70 3.89 -26.04
N TYR A 64 -11.83 5.04 -25.37
CA TYR A 64 -10.82 5.57 -24.46
C TYR A 64 -11.45 5.88 -23.11
N THR A 65 -10.62 6.01 -22.09
CA THR A 65 -11.02 6.46 -20.76
C THR A 65 -9.95 7.34 -20.14
N HIS A 66 -10.38 8.35 -19.39
CA HIS A 66 -9.51 9.00 -18.42
C HIS A 66 -9.42 8.08 -17.20
N TRP A 67 -8.23 7.53 -16.99
CA TRP A 67 -7.93 6.60 -15.91
C TRP A 67 -7.32 7.37 -14.74
N PHE A 68 -7.93 7.31 -13.56
CA PHE A 68 -7.51 8.08 -12.39
C PHE A 68 -7.75 7.34 -11.09
N GLN A 69 -7.18 7.84 -9.99
CA GLN A 69 -7.18 7.24 -8.66
C GLN A 69 -7.96 8.12 -7.68
N PRO A 70 -9.31 8.01 -7.61
CA PRO A 70 -10.12 8.75 -6.65
C PRO A 70 -9.85 8.28 -5.21
N LEU A 71 -10.42 8.99 -4.22
CA LEU A 71 -10.28 8.65 -2.80
C LEU A 71 -11.11 7.41 -2.37
N THR A 72 -11.37 6.50 -3.30
CA THR A 72 -12.05 5.21 -3.06
C THR A 72 -11.07 4.06 -2.84
N GLY A 73 -9.78 4.28 -3.08
CA GLY A 73 -8.74 3.24 -3.02
C GLY A 73 -8.61 2.37 -4.28
N ILE A 74 -9.51 2.56 -5.27
CA ILE A 74 -9.48 1.88 -6.58
C ILE A 74 -9.35 2.89 -7.71
N THR A 75 -9.10 2.42 -8.92
CA THR A 75 -9.08 3.24 -10.13
C THR A 75 -10.48 3.44 -10.70
N ALA A 76 -10.70 4.59 -11.32
CA ALA A 76 -11.96 4.95 -11.95
C ALA A 76 -11.80 5.07 -13.46
N GLU A 77 -12.82 4.61 -14.18
CA GLU A 77 -12.90 4.61 -15.64
C GLU A 77 -14.32 4.99 -16.10
N LYS A 78 -14.37 5.75 -17.20
CA LYS A 78 -15.60 6.00 -17.96
C LYS A 78 -15.27 5.90 -19.44
N HIS A 79 -15.73 4.84 -20.09
CA HIS A 79 -15.37 4.54 -21.47
C HIS A 79 -16.20 5.37 -22.46
N ASP A 80 -15.52 6.24 -23.18
CA ASP A 80 -16.09 7.02 -24.28
C ASP A 80 -15.58 6.48 -25.63
N SER A 81 -16.47 6.38 -26.62
CA SER A 81 -16.13 5.89 -27.96
C SER A 81 -15.45 6.98 -28.77
N PHE A 82 -14.54 6.61 -29.67
CA PHE A 82 -13.98 7.55 -30.68
C PHE A 82 -14.98 7.98 -31.76
N ILE A 83 -16.22 7.47 -31.72
CA ILE A 83 -17.22 7.70 -32.80
C ILE A 83 -17.73 9.13 -32.72
N SER A 84 -17.63 9.84 -33.85
CA SER A 84 -18.30 11.13 -34.09
C SER A 84 -19.22 11.05 -35.33
N PRO A 85 -20.38 11.67 -35.28
CA PRO A 85 -21.30 11.69 -36.42
C PRO A 85 -20.75 12.54 -37.58
N LYS A 86 -20.98 12.06 -38.81
CA LYS A 86 -20.66 12.77 -40.05
C LYS A 86 -21.88 12.84 -40.93
N ASP A 87 -21.93 13.84 -41.80
CA ASP A 87 -23.04 14.02 -42.74
C ASP A 87 -23.35 12.75 -43.55
N GLY A 88 -24.64 12.54 -43.83
CA GLY A 88 -25.12 11.42 -44.63
C GLY A 88 -25.20 10.09 -43.85
N GLY A 89 -25.31 10.12 -42.52
CA GLY A 89 -25.43 8.93 -41.67
C GLY A 89 -24.14 8.11 -41.53
N LYS A 90 -23.01 8.72 -41.87
CA LYS A 90 -21.66 8.16 -41.71
C LYS A 90 -21.08 8.53 -40.35
N ILE A 91 -20.04 7.83 -39.94
CA ILE A 91 -19.24 8.13 -38.75
C ILE A 91 -17.80 8.40 -39.13
N ILE A 92 -17.10 9.09 -38.26
CA ILE A 92 -15.65 9.25 -38.24
C ILE A 92 -15.13 8.88 -36.87
N LEU A 93 -13.89 8.44 -36.78
CA LEU A 93 -13.21 8.22 -35.51
C LEU A 93 -12.35 9.45 -35.20
N GLU A 94 -12.70 10.16 -34.15
CA GLU A 94 -12.05 11.39 -33.69
C GLU A 94 -11.61 11.27 -32.24
N PHE A 95 -10.52 11.94 -31.92
CA PHE A 95 -10.04 12.17 -30.53
C PHE A 95 -9.23 13.45 -30.55
N SER A 96 -9.77 14.49 -29.96
CA SER A 96 -9.17 15.83 -29.96
C SER A 96 -8.24 16.04 -28.78
N GLY A 97 -7.34 17.02 -28.90
CA GLY A 97 -6.50 17.44 -27.78
C GLY A 97 -7.30 17.97 -26.60
N LYS A 98 -8.49 18.51 -26.81
CA LYS A 98 -9.41 18.93 -25.75
C LYS A 98 -9.89 17.71 -24.95
N GLU A 99 -10.26 16.63 -25.64
CA GLU A 99 -10.68 15.37 -25.01
C GLU A 99 -9.51 14.63 -24.34
N LEU A 100 -8.29 14.73 -24.89
CA LEU A 100 -7.10 14.21 -24.24
C LEU A 100 -6.80 14.95 -22.93
N VAL A 101 -6.78 16.29 -22.99
CA VAL A 101 -6.32 17.13 -21.86
C VAL A 101 -7.32 17.13 -20.71
N ARG A 102 -8.65 17.11 -21.01
CA ARG A 102 -9.69 17.29 -20.02
C ARG A 102 -10.89 16.39 -20.25
N GLY A 103 -11.33 15.70 -19.20
CA GLY A 103 -12.63 15.06 -19.11
C GLY A 103 -13.52 15.72 -18.06
N GLU A 104 -14.82 15.43 -18.12
CA GLU A 104 -15.83 15.95 -17.20
C GLU A 104 -16.65 14.77 -16.63
N PRO A 105 -16.06 13.93 -15.74
CA PRO A 105 -16.80 12.84 -15.11
C PRO A 105 -17.84 13.38 -14.12
N ASP A 106 -18.88 12.58 -13.87
CA ASP A 106 -19.80 12.84 -12.76
C ASP A 106 -19.10 12.56 -11.42
N ALA A 107 -18.91 13.62 -10.64
CA ALA A 107 -18.25 13.56 -9.33
C ALA A 107 -19.23 13.35 -8.17
N SER A 108 -20.55 13.22 -8.43
CA SER A 108 -21.58 13.17 -7.38
C SER A 108 -21.44 11.97 -6.43
N SER A 109 -20.89 10.85 -6.93
CA SER A 109 -20.72 9.60 -6.17
C SER A 109 -19.33 9.42 -5.58
N PHE A 110 -18.37 10.29 -5.85
CA PHE A 110 -17.02 10.18 -5.28
C PHE A 110 -16.96 10.79 -3.88
N PRO A 111 -16.18 10.18 -2.96
CA PRO A 111 -15.95 10.74 -1.64
C PRO A 111 -15.37 12.15 -1.74
N SER A 112 -15.95 13.10 -1.02
CA SER A 112 -15.52 14.50 -1.03
C SER A 112 -15.28 15.10 0.35
N GLY A 113 -15.68 14.40 1.44
CA GLY A 113 -15.50 14.87 2.81
C GLY A 113 -15.94 16.32 3.03
N GLY A 114 -17.07 16.71 2.43
CA GLY A 114 -17.61 18.07 2.54
C GLY A 114 -17.02 19.12 1.61
N LEU A 115 -15.99 18.79 0.79
CA LEU A 115 -15.44 19.74 -0.22
C LEU A 115 -16.43 20.13 -1.31
N ARG A 116 -17.44 19.34 -1.53
CA ARG A 116 -18.43 19.49 -2.57
C ARG A 116 -19.81 19.61 -1.98
N SER A 117 -20.60 20.56 -2.48
CA SER A 117 -22.04 20.62 -2.17
C SER A 117 -22.78 19.44 -2.78
N THR A 118 -23.84 18.97 -2.15
CA THR A 118 -24.60 17.79 -2.61
C THR A 118 -25.22 17.93 -4.00
N PHE A 119 -25.45 19.16 -4.45
CA PHE A 119 -25.98 19.46 -5.80
C PHE A 119 -24.88 19.59 -6.87
N GLU A 120 -23.61 19.63 -6.52
CA GLU A 120 -22.51 19.69 -7.48
C GLU A 120 -22.20 18.28 -7.99
N ALA A 121 -22.35 18.07 -9.29
CA ALA A 121 -22.09 16.77 -9.91
C ALA A 121 -20.83 16.79 -10.80
N ARG A 122 -20.37 18.00 -11.23
CA ARG A 122 -19.26 18.11 -12.16
C ARG A 122 -17.92 18.00 -11.46
N GLY A 123 -17.02 17.15 -12.01
CA GLY A 123 -15.59 17.13 -11.73
C GLY A 123 -14.80 17.25 -13.00
N TYR A 124 -13.49 17.39 -12.87
CA TYR A 124 -12.57 17.47 -14.00
C TYR A 124 -11.44 16.48 -13.84
N THR A 125 -11.12 15.80 -14.97
CA THR A 125 -9.85 15.08 -15.11
C THR A 125 -8.88 15.91 -15.94
N ALA A 126 -7.59 15.84 -15.61
CA ALA A 126 -6.52 16.51 -16.34
C ALA A 126 -5.45 15.49 -16.72
N TRP A 127 -5.10 15.42 -17.99
CA TRP A 127 -4.07 14.52 -18.49
C TRP A 127 -2.74 14.74 -17.79
N ASP A 128 -2.14 13.65 -17.32
CA ASP A 128 -0.77 13.63 -16.82
C ASP A 128 0.18 13.10 -17.91
N PRO A 129 0.91 13.95 -18.60
CA PRO A 129 1.84 13.52 -19.65
C PRO A 129 3.08 12.79 -19.10
N THR A 130 3.31 12.81 -17.79
CA THR A 130 4.45 12.11 -17.14
C THR A 130 4.22 10.61 -16.98
N SER A 131 2.97 10.16 -17.13
CA SER A 131 2.57 8.74 -17.18
C SER A 131 2.07 8.37 -18.57
N TYR A 132 2.59 7.29 -19.12
CA TYR A 132 2.22 6.85 -20.47
C TYR A 132 0.79 6.33 -20.50
N ALA A 133 0.05 6.67 -21.59
CA ALA A 133 -1.20 6.02 -21.90
C ALA A 133 -0.98 4.56 -22.31
N PHE A 134 -1.94 3.70 -22.00
CA PHE A 134 -1.82 2.26 -22.22
C PHE A 134 -3.14 1.64 -22.66
N ILE A 135 -3.07 0.47 -23.29
CA ILE A 135 -4.26 -0.31 -23.66
C ILE A 135 -4.46 -1.42 -22.63
N LYS A 136 -5.63 -1.42 -22.01
CA LYS A 136 -6.09 -2.43 -21.07
C LYS A 136 -7.51 -2.85 -21.43
N ASP A 137 -7.80 -4.13 -21.46
CA ASP A 137 -9.12 -4.69 -21.77
C ASP A 137 -9.76 -4.13 -23.08
N GLY A 138 -8.92 -3.83 -24.07
CA GLY A 138 -9.40 -3.27 -25.34
C GLY A 138 -9.81 -1.79 -25.30
N VAL A 139 -9.38 -1.05 -24.27
CA VAL A 139 -9.66 0.37 -24.07
C VAL A 139 -8.34 1.14 -23.95
N LEU A 140 -8.25 2.32 -24.56
CA LEU A 140 -7.15 3.26 -24.36
C LEU A 140 -7.32 3.98 -23.01
N CYS A 141 -6.48 3.65 -22.04
CA CYS A 141 -6.45 4.27 -20.72
C CYS A 141 -5.46 5.44 -20.70
N ILE A 142 -5.91 6.61 -20.31
CA ILE A 142 -5.12 7.84 -20.25
C ILE A 142 -4.96 8.24 -18.79
N PRO A 143 -3.76 8.16 -18.20
CA PRO A 143 -3.53 8.56 -16.82
C PRO A 143 -3.86 10.05 -16.61
N THR A 144 -4.68 10.35 -15.61
CA THR A 144 -5.13 11.70 -15.30
C THR A 144 -5.13 11.99 -13.81
N ALA A 145 -5.06 13.27 -13.48
CA ALA A 145 -5.45 13.82 -12.19
C ALA A 145 -6.97 14.06 -12.16
N PHE A 146 -7.57 14.17 -10.98
CA PHE A 146 -9.00 14.42 -10.80
C PHE A 146 -9.25 15.46 -9.71
N CYS A 147 -10.09 16.44 -10.02
CA CYS A 147 -10.46 17.50 -9.08
C CYS A 147 -11.97 17.80 -9.10
N SER A 148 -12.43 18.47 -8.05
CA SER A 148 -13.79 19.00 -7.93
C SER A 148 -14.06 20.11 -8.94
N TYR A 149 -15.30 20.57 -9.00
CA TYR A 149 -15.68 21.77 -9.75
C TYR A 149 -14.91 23.02 -9.29
N GLY A 150 -14.62 23.13 -7.99
CA GLY A 150 -13.84 24.21 -7.38
C GLY A 150 -12.32 24.10 -7.62
N GLY A 151 -11.84 22.96 -8.11
CA GLY A 151 -10.42 22.71 -8.37
C GLY A 151 -9.68 21.99 -7.23
N GLU A 152 -10.36 21.63 -6.14
CA GLU A 152 -9.76 20.85 -5.06
C GLU A 152 -9.45 19.41 -5.52
N ALA A 153 -8.28 18.89 -5.13
CA ALA A 153 -7.86 17.54 -5.46
C ALA A 153 -8.73 16.49 -4.75
N LEU A 154 -9.44 15.68 -5.53
CA LEU A 154 -10.25 14.54 -5.07
C LEU A 154 -9.64 13.19 -5.46
N ASP A 155 -8.34 13.18 -5.72
CA ASP A 155 -7.57 12.01 -6.12
C ASP A 155 -6.30 11.84 -5.27
N GLN A 156 -5.59 10.75 -5.53
CA GLN A 156 -4.30 10.45 -4.92
C GLN A 156 -3.12 11.02 -5.71
N LYS A 157 -3.27 11.21 -7.02
CA LYS A 157 -2.18 11.58 -7.92
C LYS A 157 -1.80 13.06 -7.81
N THR A 158 -2.77 13.95 -7.72
CA THR A 158 -2.50 15.39 -7.63
C THR A 158 -1.60 15.75 -6.44
N PRO A 159 -1.90 15.35 -5.20
CA PRO A 159 -0.99 15.63 -4.08
C PRO A 159 0.36 14.93 -4.21
N LEU A 160 0.41 13.74 -4.84
CA LEU A 160 1.67 13.05 -5.10
C LEU A 160 2.58 13.88 -6.02
N LEU A 161 2.07 14.36 -7.14
CA LEU A 161 2.83 15.20 -8.07
C LEU A 161 3.28 16.50 -7.40
N ARG A 162 2.39 17.17 -6.62
CA ARG A 162 2.73 18.37 -5.85
C ARG A 162 3.87 18.10 -4.84
N SER A 163 3.84 16.97 -4.15
CA SER A 163 4.87 16.58 -3.18
C SER A 163 6.23 16.29 -3.85
N MET A 164 6.22 15.65 -5.02
CA MET A 164 7.41 15.40 -5.82
C MET A 164 8.06 16.70 -6.30
N GLU A 165 7.27 17.68 -6.69
CA GLU A 165 7.75 19.00 -7.10
C GLU A 165 8.33 19.79 -5.92
N ALA A 166 7.67 19.74 -4.75
CA ALA A 166 8.17 20.34 -3.52
C ALA A 166 9.53 19.74 -3.13
N LEU A 167 9.66 18.41 -3.15
CA LEU A 167 10.90 17.71 -2.87
C LEU A 167 12.00 18.09 -3.86
N SER A 168 11.69 18.08 -5.17
CA SER A 168 12.64 18.46 -6.21
C SER A 168 13.21 19.85 -6.00
N THR A 169 12.34 20.82 -5.72
CA THR A 169 12.73 22.21 -5.51
C THR A 169 13.75 22.35 -4.39
N GLN A 170 13.52 21.71 -3.24
CA GLN A 170 14.41 21.84 -2.09
C GLN A 170 15.69 21.01 -2.25
N ALA A 171 15.59 19.81 -2.82
CA ALA A 171 16.77 18.98 -3.08
C ALA A 171 17.73 19.62 -4.08
N VAL A 172 17.22 20.27 -5.14
CA VAL A 172 18.05 21.01 -6.10
C VAL A 172 18.75 22.20 -5.44
N ARG A 173 18.11 22.93 -4.51
CA ARG A 173 18.75 24.00 -3.73
C ARG A 173 19.96 23.45 -2.98
N VAL A 174 19.76 22.35 -2.22
CA VAL A 174 20.86 21.71 -1.46
C VAL A 174 21.98 21.25 -2.40
N LEU A 175 21.67 20.59 -3.51
CA LEU A 175 22.68 20.09 -4.45
C LEU A 175 23.53 21.20 -5.07
N LYS A 176 22.94 22.36 -5.36
CA LYS A 176 23.68 23.54 -5.85
C LYS A 176 24.73 24.03 -4.86
N LEU A 177 24.49 23.94 -3.55
CA LEU A 177 25.45 24.30 -2.51
C LEU A 177 26.70 23.40 -2.53
N PHE A 178 26.55 22.17 -3.02
CA PHE A 178 27.66 21.23 -3.23
C PHE A 178 28.24 21.28 -4.66
N GLY A 179 27.83 22.29 -5.46
CA GLY A 179 28.35 22.47 -6.83
C GLY A 179 27.86 21.41 -7.84
N ARG A 180 26.78 20.72 -7.54
CA ARG A 180 26.19 19.76 -8.43
C ARG A 180 25.25 20.44 -9.44
N ASP A 181 25.46 20.16 -10.72
CA ASP A 181 24.59 20.65 -11.80
C ASP A 181 23.40 19.71 -12.00
N ALA A 182 22.41 19.84 -11.12
CA ALA A 182 21.13 19.11 -11.21
C ALA A 182 20.00 20.12 -11.40
N THR A 183 19.17 19.88 -12.41
CA THR A 183 17.98 20.72 -12.71
C THR A 183 16.72 20.16 -12.08
N ARG A 184 16.70 18.87 -11.77
CA ARG A 184 15.57 18.18 -11.15
C ARG A 184 16.05 17.02 -10.28
N VAL A 185 15.35 16.82 -9.17
CA VAL A 185 15.41 15.58 -8.36
C VAL A 185 14.05 14.93 -8.37
N THR A 186 14.03 13.63 -8.55
CA THR A 186 12.78 12.86 -8.59
C THR A 186 12.84 11.79 -7.52
N SER A 187 11.78 11.64 -6.73
CA SER A 187 11.64 10.48 -5.88
C SER A 187 11.36 9.23 -6.72
N THR A 188 11.95 8.13 -6.32
CA THR A 188 11.77 6.81 -6.93
C THR A 188 11.25 5.82 -5.89
N VAL A 189 10.43 4.88 -6.33
CA VAL A 189 9.90 3.85 -5.44
C VAL A 189 9.77 2.51 -6.14
N GLY A 190 10.03 1.42 -5.39
CA GLY A 190 9.75 0.04 -5.77
C GLY A 190 8.90 -0.60 -4.69
N PRO A 191 7.58 -0.72 -4.87
CA PRO A 191 6.70 -1.36 -3.90
C PRO A 191 6.70 -2.88 -4.09
N GLU A 192 7.04 -3.62 -3.05
CA GLU A 192 6.92 -5.08 -3.00
C GLU A 192 5.47 -5.42 -2.63
N GLN A 193 4.77 -6.21 -3.44
CA GLN A 193 3.36 -6.51 -3.26
C GLN A 193 3.17 -7.93 -2.73
N GLU A 194 2.80 -8.06 -1.46
CA GLU A 194 2.38 -9.32 -0.86
C GLU A 194 0.89 -9.57 -1.11
N TYR A 195 0.51 -10.85 -1.25
CA TYR A 195 -0.86 -11.27 -1.52
C TYR A 195 -1.09 -12.74 -1.16
N PHE A 196 -2.37 -13.12 -0.95
CA PHE A 196 -2.77 -14.51 -0.82
C PHE A 196 -3.50 -14.99 -2.08
N LEU A 197 -3.33 -16.26 -2.40
CA LEU A 197 -4.12 -16.96 -3.42
C LEU A 197 -4.97 -18.05 -2.77
N VAL A 198 -6.25 -18.07 -3.08
CA VAL A 198 -7.17 -19.12 -2.63
C VAL A 198 -7.93 -19.72 -3.81
N ASP A 199 -8.35 -20.96 -3.67
CA ASP A 199 -9.19 -21.60 -4.69
C ASP A 199 -10.54 -20.88 -4.82
N LYS A 200 -10.94 -20.57 -6.06
CA LYS A 200 -12.17 -19.81 -6.33
C LYS A 200 -13.42 -20.55 -5.86
N ALA A 201 -13.48 -21.87 -6.00
CA ALA A 201 -14.64 -22.62 -5.59
C ALA A 201 -14.84 -22.65 -4.06
N LEU A 202 -13.74 -22.55 -3.30
CA LEU A 202 -13.78 -22.39 -1.84
C LEU A 202 -14.12 -20.94 -1.45
N TYR A 203 -13.52 -19.97 -2.11
CA TYR A 203 -13.82 -18.54 -1.92
C TYR A 203 -15.31 -18.22 -2.12
N ASP A 204 -15.92 -18.73 -3.17
CA ASP A 204 -17.33 -18.47 -3.51
C ASP A 204 -18.32 -18.95 -2.41
N GLN A 205 -17.86 -19.79 -1.48
CA GLN A 205 -18.61 -20.28 -0.33
C GLN A 205 -18.40 -19.44 0.94
N ARG A 206 -17.49 -18.45 0.92
CA ARG A 206 -17.11 -17.62 2.08
C ARG A 206 -17.62 -16.21 1.90
N LYS A 207 -18.75 -15.87 2.53
CA LYS A 207 -19.36 -14.53 2.44
C LYS A 207 -18.48 -13.43 3.07
N ASP A 208 -17.73 -13.75 4.11
CA ASP A 208 -16.78 -12.84 4.72
C ASP A 208 -15.66 -12.47 3.73
N LEU A 209 -15.05 -13.41 3.03
CA LEU A 209 -14.04 -13.11 2.00
C LEU A 209 -14.62 -12.27 0.85
N ILE A 210 -15.87 -12.55 0.43
CA ILE A 210 -16.53 -11.81 -0.66
C ILE A 210 -16.82 -10.36 -0.28
N PHE A 211 -17.36 -10.12 0.92
CA PHE A 211 -17.82 -8.78 1.32
C PHE A 211 -16.75 -7.94 2.01
N THR A 212 -15.81 -8.58 2.74
CA THR A 212 -14.84 -7.87 3.58
C THR A 212 -13.38 -8.10 3.16
N GLY A 213 -13.10 -9.06 2.29
CA GLY A 213 -11.75 -9.43 1.88
C GLY A 213 -10.96 -10.22 2.92
N ARG A 214 -11.53 -10.46 4.10
CA ARG A 214 -10.92 -11.24 5.19
C ARG A 214 -11.89 -12.24 5.81
N THR A 215 -11.34 -13.26 6.46
CA THR A 215 -12.14 -14.20 7.23
C THR A 215 -12.58 -13.60 8.57
N LEU A 216 -13.89 -13.64 8.84
CA LEU A 216 -14.45 -13.23 10.14
C LEU A 216 -14.56 -14.41 11.11
N PHE A 217 -14.47 -15.64 10.59
CA PHE A 217 -14.49 -16.92 11.31
C PHE A 217 -13.41 -17.84 10.79
N GLY A 218 -12.90 -18.70 11.62
CA GLY A 218 -11.99 -19.78 11.28
C GLY A 218 -11.00 -20.06 12.39
N ASN A 219 -10.93 -21.35 12.76
CA ASN A 219 -9.96 -21.83 13.73
C ASN A 219 -8.61 -22.10 13.05
N LYS A 220 -7.53 -21.98 13.83
CA LYS A 220 -6.18 -22.29 13.36
C LYS A 220 -6.09 -23.77 12.97
N PRO A 221 -5.61 -24.11 11.75
CA PRO A 221 -5.37 -25.49 11.37
C PRO A 221 -4.23 -26.13 12.16
N PRO A 222 -4.12 -27.47 12.19
CA PRO A 222 -3.03 -28.16 12.89
C PRO A 222 -1.64 -27.77 12.42
N LYS A 223 -1.50 -27.40 11.15
CA LYS A 223 -0.30 -26.84 10.56
C LYS A 223 -0.59 -25.46 10.01
N GLY A 224 0.20 -24.45 10.40
CA GLY A 224 0.23 -23.12 9.84
C GLY A 224 1.57 -22.86 9.16
N GLN A 225 2.32 -21.93 9.71
CA GLN A 225 3.66 -21.49 9.23
C GLN A 225 4.81 -21.95 10.15
N GLU A 226 4.57 -22.85 11.11
CA GLU A 226 5.49 -23.19 12.19
C GLU A 226 6.80 -23.83 11.71
N LEU A 227 6.83 -24.45 10.56
CA LEU A 227 8.02 -25.10 9.99
C LEU A 227 8.78 -24.20 9.02
N GLU A 228 8.23 -23.02 8.69
CA GLU A 228 8.81 -22.06 7.72
C GLU A 228 9.13 -22.69 6.34
N ASP A 229 8.45 -23.79 6.02
CA ASP A 229 8.70 -24.61 4.85
C ASP A 229 7.98 -24.09 3.57
N HIS A 230 7.18 -23.05 3.68
CA HIS A 230 6.54 -22.41 2.53
C HIS A 230 7.47 -21.36 1.88
N TYR A 231 8.10 -20.50 2.67
CA TYR A 231 8.96 -19.41 2.16
C TYR A 231 10.10 -19.92 1.26
N PHE A 232 10.82 -20.95 1.68
CA PHE A 232 11.90 -21.57 0.92
C PHE A 232 11.44 -22.77 0.08
N GLY A 233 10.14 -23.04 0.04
CA GLY A 233 9.57 -24.13 -0.74
C GLY A 233 9.51 -23.82 -2.24
N SER A 234 9.37 -24.87 -3.06
CA SER A 234 9.11 -24.67 -4.49
C SER A 234 7.72 -24.07 -4.71
N ILE A 235 7.61 -23.19 -5.70
CA ILE A 235 6.32 -22.63 -6.12
C ILE A 235 5.48 -23.77 -6.71
N LYS A 236 4.25 -23.92 -6.24
CA LYS A 236 3.34 -24.96 -6.71
C LYS A 236 2.95 -24.74 -8.19
N PRO A 237 2.74 -25.77 -8.99
CA PRO A 237 2.51 -25.63 -10.44
C PRO A 237 1.36 -24.71 -10.85
N ARG A 238 0.24 -24.71 -10.10
CA ARG A 238 -0.91 -23.83 -10.36
C ARG A 238 -0.58 -22.37 -10.07
N VAL A 239 0.16 -22.11 -9.01
CA VAL A 239 0.64 -20.78 -8.65
C VAL A 239 1.67 -20.28 -9.67
N GLN A 240 2.60 -21.15 -10.10
CA GLN A 240 3.58 -20.80 -11.12
C GLN A 240 2.91 -20.43 -12.46
N ALA A 241 1.86 -21.15 -12.86
CA ALA A 241 1.11 -20.79 -14.06
C ALA A 241 0.44 -19.42 -13.94
N PHE A 242 -0.15 -19.10 -12.79
CA PHE A 242 -0.70 -17.78 -12.49
C PHE A 242 0.39 -16.69 -12.56
N MET A 243 1.53 -16.90 -11.89
CA MET A 243 2.63 -15.93 -11.85
C MET A 243 3.19 -15.67 -13.25
N THR A 244 3.33 -16.70 -14.07
CA THR A 244 3.79 -16.57 -15.47
C THR A 244 2.85 -15.70 -16.29
N ASP A 245 1.55 -15.97 -16.25
CA ASP A 245 0.56 -15.17 -16.98
C ASP A 245 0.48 -13.73 -16.45
N LEU A 246 0.58 -13.56 -15.13
CA LEU A 246 0.61 -12.24 -14.51
C LEU A 246 1.81 -11.42 -15.01
N ASN A 247 3.01 -12.00 -15.02
CA ASN A 247 4.20 -11.34 -15.52
C ASN A 247 4.04 -10.90 -16.98
N GLU A 248 3.49 -11.75 -17.85
CA GLU A 248 3.26 -11.39 -19.25
C GLU A 248 2.29 -10.21 -19.40
N GLU A 249 1.19 -10.18 -18.62
CA GLU A 249 0.25 -9.05 -18.63
C GLU A 249 0.89 -7.76 -18.11
N LEU A 250 1.68 -7.84 -17.04
CA LEU A 250 2.38 -6.69 -16.47
C LEU A 250 3.47 -6.17 -17.42
N TRP A 251 4.24 -7.05 -18.06
CA TRP A 251 5.24 -6.65 -19.04
C TRP A 251 4.63 -5.96 -20.26
N LYS A 252 3.48 -6.43 -20.78
CA LYS A 252 2.74 -5.72 -21.84
C LYS A 252 2.40 -4.28 -21.44
N LEU A 253 2.08 -4.05 -20.17
CA LEU A 253 1.78 -2.73 -19.60
C LEU A 253 3.05 -1.93 -19.22
N GLY A 254 4.25 -2.43 -19.52
CA GLY A 254 5.51 -1.76 -19.23
C GLY A 254 5.91 -1.80 -17.75
N ILE A 255 5.27 -2.64 -16.95
CA ILE A 255 5.58 -2.81 -15.53
C ILE A 255 6.75 -3.78 -15.39
N LEU A 256 7.80 -3.32 -14.72
CA LEU A 256 9.04 -4.08 -14.52
C LEU A 256 8.91 -5.12 -13.40
N ALA A 257 7.91 -6.00 -13.46
CA ALA A 257 7.79 -7.13 -12.56
C ALA A 257 9.01 -8.04 -12.70
N LYS A 258 9.73 -8.30 -11.61
CA LYS A 258 11.04 -8.98 -11.67
C LYS A 258 11.13 -10.18 -10.75
N THR A 259 10.69 -10.07 -9.52
CA THR A 259 10.86 -11.11 -8.50
C THR A 259 9.49 -11.62 -8.07
N GLU A 260 9.37 -12.93 -7.98
CA GLU A 260 8.21 -13.64 -7.47
C GLU A 260 8.67 -14.79 -6.58
N HIS A 261 8.05 -14.96 -5.43
CA HIS A 261 8.35 -16.06 -4.50
C HIS A 261 7.19 -16.32 -3.55
N ASN A 262 7.30 -17.41 -2.79
CA ASN A 262 6.41 -17.70 -1.68
C ASN A 262 6.75 -16.83 -0.48
N GLU A 263 5.73 -16.42 0.28
CA GLU A 263 5.86 -15.79 1.58
C GLU A 263 5.73 -16.81 2.73
N VAL A 264 5.88 -16.34 3.98
CA VAL A 264 5.94 -17.20 5.17
C VAL A 264 4.62 -17.93 5.42
N ALA A 265 3.48 -17.26 5.27
CA ALA A 265 2.19 -17.91 5.49
C ALA A 265 1.83 -18.85 4.33
N PRO A 266 1.15 -19.98 4.61
CA PRO A 266 0.63 -20.84 3.55
C PRO A 266 -0.27 -20.05 2.58
N ALA A 267 -0.18 -20.32 1.29
CA ALA A 267 -0.89 -19.63 0.22
C ALA A 267 -0.56 -18.12 0.05
N GLN A 268 0.48 -17.62 0.72
CA GLN A 268 0.96 -16.25 0.59
C GLN A 268 2.15 -16.18 -0.37
N HIS A 269 2.18 -15.12 -1.17
CA HIS A 269 3.20 -14.87 -2.20
C HIS A 269 3.53 -13.39 -2.27
N GLU A 270 4.65 -13.08 -2.92
CA GLU A 270 5.09 -11.70 -3.18
C GLU A 270 5.49 -11.50 -4.64
N LEU A 271 5.24 -10.29 -5.13
CA LEU A 271 5.78 -9.77 -6.38
C LEU A 271 6.52 -8.47 -6.12
N ALA A 272 7.78 -8.39 -6.53
CA ALA A 272 8.61 -7.21 -6.42
C ALA A 272 8.99 -6.66 -7.81
N PRO A 273 8.62 -5.41 -8.14
CA PRO A 273 9.04 -4.75 -9.37
C PRO A 273 10.40 -4.07 -9.19
N ILE A 274 11.07 -3.76 -10.31
CA ILE A 274 12.15 -2.78 -10.32
C ILE A 274 11.53 -1.39 -10.04
N PHE A 275 12.23 -0.58 -9.25
CA PHE A 275 11.79 0.78 -8.91
C PHE A 275 11.64 1.69 -10.15
N SER A 276 10.75 2.66 -10.05
CA SER A 276 10.56 3.70 -11.05
C SER A 276 10.22 5.05 -10.38
N ILE A 277 10.01 6.08 -11.19
CA ILE A 277 9.54 7.39 -10.71
C ILE A 277 8.25 7.19 -9.89
N THR A 278 8.15 7.82 -8.73
CA THR A 278 7.09 7.54 -7.74
C THR A 278 5.68 7.65 -8.30
N SER A 279 5.38 8.64 -9.16
CA SER A 279 4.06 8.76 -9.81
C SER A 279 3.75 7.58 -10.74
N VAL A 280 4.74 7.14 -11.53
CA VAL A 280 4.62 5.98 -12.43
C VAL A 280 4.52 4.68 -11.63
N ALA A 281 5.34 4.52 -10.60
CA ALA A 281 5.29 3.34 -9.72
C ALA A 281 3.94 3.21 -9.01
N THR A 282 3.32 4.34 -8.66
CA THR A 282 1.98 4.37 -8.05
C THR A 282 0.92 3.90 -9.05
N ASP A 283 0.94 4.40 -10.28
CA ASP A 283 0.05 3.94 -11.35
C ASP A 283 0.26 2.44 -11.62
N HIS A 284 1.52 2.00 -11.73
CA HIS A 284 1.87 0.61 -11.96
C HIS A 284 1.43 -0.31 -10.82
N ASN A 285 1.51 0.13 -9.57
CA ASN A 285 1.04 -0.66 -8.43
C ASN A 285 -0.49 -0.83 -8.45
N GLN A 286 -1.25 0.20 -8.81
CA GLN A 286 -2.69 0.09 -8.99
C GLN A 286 -3.05 -0.90 -10.10
N LEU A 287 -2.36 -0.83 -11.24
CA LEU A 287 -2.52 -1.79 -12.34
C LEU A 287 -2.12 -3.21 -11.91
N THR A 288 -1.04 -3.37 -11.17
CA THR A 288 -0.58 -4.66 -10.65
C THR A 288 -1.66 -5.30 -9.79
N MET A 289 -2.25 -4.56 -8.83
CA MET A 289 -3.33 -5.07 -7.98
C MET A 289 -4.57 -5.46 -8.78
N GLU A 290 -4.91 -4.71 -9.81
CA GLU A 290 -6.03 -5.04 -10.70
C GLU A 290 -5.74 -6.30 -11.52
N MET A 291 -4.53 -6.39 -12.13
CA MET A 291 -4.12 -7.56 -12.93
C MET A 291 -4.02 -8.82 -12.08
N MET A 292 -3.50 -8.75 -10.85
CA MET A 292 -3.48 -9.89 -9.93
C MET A 292 -4.87 -10.50 -9.75
N LYS A 293 -5.88 -9.68 -9.52
CA LYS A 293 -7.27 -10.15 -9.36
C LYS A 293 -7.82 -10.77 -10.65
N LYS A 294 -7.58 -10.12 -11.79
CA LYS A 294 -8.09 -10.59 -13.10
C LYS A 294 -7.42 -11.89 -13.55
N VAL A 295 -6.10 -11.97 -13.43
CA VAL A 295 -5.34 -13.17 -13.84
C VAL A 295 -5.63 -14.34 -12.92
N ALA A 296 -5.75 -14.12 -11.61
CA ALA A 296 -6.11 -15.17 -10.67
C ALA A 296 -7.41 -15.88 -11.09
N GLN A 297 -8.43 -15.13 -11.51
CA GLN A 297 -9.69 -15.71 -11.97
C GLN A 297 -9.55 -16.63 -13.20
N ARG A 298 -8.60 -16.32 -14.12
CA ARG A 298 -8.32 -17.18 -15.28
C ARG A 298 -7.79 -18.55 -14.88
N HIS A 299 -7.11 -18.63 -13.72
CA HIS A 299 -6.55 -19.85 -13.14
C HIS A 299 -7.48 -20.54 -12.11
N GLY A 300 -8.74 -20.08 -12.00
CA GLY A 300 -9.66 -20.58 -10.98
C GLY A 300 -9.22 -20.25 -9.55
N LEU A 301 -8.46 -19.16 -9.38
CA LEU A 301 -7.97 -18.62 -8.12
C LEU A 301 -8.62 -17.27 -7.83
N VAL A 302 -8.53 -16.84 -6.58
CA VAL A 302 -8.83 -15.47 -6.16
C VAL A 302 -7.62 -14.92 -5.43
N CYS A 303 -7.19 -13.72 -5.85
CA CYS A 303 -6.12 -12.96 -5.18
C CYS A 303 -6.71 -12.10 -4.08
N LEU A 304 -6.29 -12.33 -2.84
CA LEU A 304 -6.67 -11.53 -1.68
C LEU A 304 -5.57 -10.51 -1.40
N LEU A 305 -5.95 -9.24 -1.43
CA LEU A 305 -5.05 -8.09 -1.15
C LEU A 305 -5.33 -7.45 0.21
N HIS A 306 -6.20 -8.04 1.04
CA HIS A 306 -6.44 -7.55 2.39
C HIS A 306 -5.20 -7.73 3.26
N GLU A 307 -4.99 -6.82 4.23
CA GLU A 307 -3.81 -6.79 5.09
C GLU A 307 -3.74 -8.00 6.04
N LYS A 308 -4.89 -8.56 6.43
CA LYS A 308 -4.97 -9.72 7.33
C LYS A 308 -6.13 -10.64 6.93
N PRO A 309 -6.01 -11.38 5.81
CA PRO A 309 -7.10 -12.25 5.36
C PRO A 309 -7.38 -13.40 6.32
N PHE A 310 -6.36 -13.88 7.03
CA PHE A 310 -6.44 -15.01 7.95
C PHE A 310 -5.84 -14.64 9.30
N ALA A 311 -6.55 -14.90 10.38
CA ALA A 311 -6.03 -14.72 11.73
C ALA A 311 -4.98 -15.81 12.05
N GLY A 312 -3.99 -15.47 12.87
CA GLY A 312 -3.00 -16.43 13.39
C GLY A 312 -1.84 -16.76 12.44
N VAL A 313 -1.82 -16.22 11.22
CA VAL A 313 -0.69 -16.30 10.28
C VAL A 313 -0.25 -14.89 9.86
N ASN A 314 0.85 -14.75 9.11
CA ASN A 314 1.32 -13.47 8.61
C ASN A 314 0.23 -12.72 7.83
N GLY A 315 0.22 -11.42 7.94
CA GLY A 315 -0.55 -10.53 7.08
C GLY A 315 0.23 -10.14 5.84
N SER A 316 -0.42 -9.40 4.93
CA SER A 316 0.18 -8.89 3.70
C SER A 316 0.33 -7.38 3.72
N GLY A 317 1.47 -6.90 3.27
CA GLY A 317 1.79 -5.48 3.16
C GLY A 317 2.40 -5.12 1.82
N LYS A 318 2.98 -3.92 1.81
CA LYS A 318 3.86 -3.43 0.73
C LYS A 318 5.09 -2.81 1.36
N HIS A 319 6.26 -3.31 1.03
CA HIS A 319 7.48 -2.63 1.40
C HIS A 319 7.76 -1.53 0.37
N ASN A 320 7.67 -0.28 0.80
CA ASN A 320 7.83 0.89 -0.06
C ASN A 320 9.29 1.33 -0.07
N ASN A 321 10.06 0.84 -1.04
CA ASN A 321 11.47 1.14 -1.22
C ASN A 321 11.64 2.51 -1.87
N TRP A 322 11.85 3.56 -1.06
CA TRP A 322 11.91 4.95 -1.48
C TRP A 322 13.34 5.48 -1.56
N SER A 323 13.64 6.25 -2.62
CA SER A 323 14.90 6.95 -2.80
C SER A 323 14.72 8.26 -3.58
N MET A 324 15.81 9.00 -3.82
CA MET A 324 15.84 10.25 -4.59
C MET A 324 16.98 10.21 -5.61
N SER A 325 16.67 10.57 -6.86
CA SER A 325 17.67 10.60 -7.93
C SER A 325 17.62 11.91 -8.72
N THR A 326 18.77 12.41 -9.13
CA THR A 326 18.84 13.56 -10.04
C THR A 326 18.44 13.17 -11.47
N ASN A 327 18.15 14.18 -12.29
CA ASN A 327 17.95 14.01 -13.73
C ASN A 327 19.17 13.46 -14.47
N THR A 328 20.33 13.41 -13.81
CA THR A 328 21.58 12.81 -14.34
C THR A 328 21.83 11.39 -13.84
N GLY A 329 20.88 10.81 -13.07
CA GLY A 329 20.94 9.44 -12.56
C GLY A 329 21.73 9.27 -11.24
N TYR A 330 22.17 10.36 -10.61
CA TYR A 330 22.84 10.28 -9.31
C TYR A 330 21.82 10.07 -8.18
N ASN A 331 21.99 9.00 -7.39
CA ASN A 331 21.15 8.70 -6.23
C ASN A 331 21.68 9.47 -5.01
N LEU A 332 20.83 10.28 -4.37
CA LEU A 332 21.20 11.11 -3.21
C LEU A 332 21.38 10.28 -1.94
N LEU A 333 20.83 9.08 -1.88
CA LEU A 333 20.95 8.14 -0.76
C LEU A 333 22.02 7.06 -0.99
N ASP A 334 22.82 7.20 -2.03
CA ASP A 334 23.98 6.34 -2.24
C ASP A 334 25.13 6.81 -1.32
N PRO A 335 25.51 5.99 -0.31
CA PRO A 335 26.59 6.36 0.61
C PRO A 335 27.97 6.40 -0.05
N GLY A 336 28.14 5.79 -1.22
CA GLY A 336 29.44 5.59 -1.84
C GLY A 336 30.33 4.63 -1.06
N ASP A 337 31.64 4.66 -1.37
CA ASP A 337 32.63 3.78 -0.72
C ASP A 337 32.98 4.19 0.70
N ASP A 338 32.86 5.48 1.03
CA ASP A 338 33.16 6.03 2.35
C ASP A 338 32.08 7.05 2.77
N PRO A 339 31.01 6.57 3.40
CA PRO A 339 29.89 7.41 3.84
C PRO A 339 30.29 8.54 4.80
N ALA A 340 31.25 8.28 5.67
CA ALA A 340 31.67 9.24 6.72
C ALA A 340 32.32 10.50 6.14
N THR A 341 32.98 10.41 4.99
CA THR A 341 33.62 11.54 4.32
C THR A 341 32.72 12.28 3.34
N SER A 342 31.58 11.69 2.98
CA SER A 342 30.59 12.32 2.10
C SER A 342 29.68 13.29 2.86
N ALA A 343 30.11 14.53 2.98
CA ALA A 343 29.33 15.59 3.67
C ALA A 343 27.93 15.78 3.04
N GLN A 344 27.80 15.63 1.72
CA GLN A 344 26.51 15.70 1.04
C GLN A 344 25.60 14.54 1.47
N PHE A 345 26.10 13.28 1.47
CA PHE A 345 25.33 12.12 1.91
C PHE A 345 24.89 12.28 3.38
N MET A 346 25.84 12.68 4.27
CA MET A 346 25.54 12.90 5.68
C MET A 346 24.47 13.97 5.91
N LEU A 347 24.49 15.05 5.13
CA LEU A 347 23.44 16.08 5.19
C LEU A 347 22.08 15.52 4.77
N ILE A 348 22.02 14.77 3.66
CA ILE A 348 20.78 14.17 3.16
C ILE A 348 20.24 13.12 4.15
N LEU A 349 21.11 12.26 4.69
CA LEU A 349 20.75 11.28 5.72
C LEU A 349 20.17 11.99 6.96
N THR A 350 20.85 13.02 7.44
CA THR A 350 20.40 13.83 8.59
C THR A 350 19.04 14.49 8.31
N ALA A 351 18.80 14.97 7.09
CA ALA A 351 17.50 15.52 6.69
C ALA A 351 16.38 14.48 6.77
N VAL A 352 16.63 13.23 6.34
CA VAL A 352 15.66 12.14 6.43
C VAL A 352 15.41 11.75 7.89
N ILE A 353 16.47 11.62 8.71
CA ILE A 353 16.35 11.31 10.15
C ILE A 353 15.47 12.37 10.85
N LYS A 354 15.78 13.67 10.63
CA LYS A 354 14.98 14.77 11.17
C LYS A 354 13.52 14.71 10.70
N ALA A 355 13.29 14.49 9.42
CA ALA A 355 11.96 14.42 8.83
C ALA A 355 11.10 13.32 9.46
N VAL A 356 11.67 12.13 9.60
CA VAL A 356 10.97 10.97 10.19
C VAL A 356 10.69 11.19 11.68
N ASP A 357 11.61 11.77 12.42
CA ASP A 357 11.42 12.07 13.85
C ASP A 357 10.35 13.13 14.09
N GLU A 358 10.38 14.25 13.36
CA GLU A 358 9.44 15.34 13.55
C GLU A 358 8.01 15.01 13.09
N TYR A 359 7.88 14.12 12.10
CA TYR A 359 6.60 13.77 11.47
C TYR A 359 6.28 12.28 11.51
N ALA A 360 6.75 11.56 12.53
CA ALA A 360 6.43 10.16 12.76
C ALA A 360 4.92 9.90 12.82
N ASP A 361 4.15 10.87 13.35
CA ASP A 361 2.70 10.85 13.37
C ASP A 361 2.10 10.81 11.96
N LEU A 362 2.59 11.64 11.02
CA LEU A 362 2.10 11.62 9.64
C LEU A 362 2.45 10.31 8.90
N LEU A 363 3.62 9.74 9.15
CA LEU A 363 3.98 8.43 8.60
C LEU A 363 3.01 7.35 9.10
N ARG A 364 2.67 7.34 10.40
CA ARG A 364 1.66 6.40 10.94
C ARG A 364 0.27 6.65 10.35
N ILE A 365 -0.14 7.91 10.18
CA ILE A 365 -1.42 8.31 9.59
C ILE A 365 -1.52 7.85 8.13
N SER A 366 -0.43 7.92 7.38
CA SER A 366 -0.41 7.57 5.95
C SER A 366 -0.72 6.10 5.67
N VAL A 367 -0.64 5.25 6.69
CA VAL A 367 -0.91 3.80 6.62
C VAL A 367 -2.02 3.37 7.56
N ALA A 368 -2.83 4.33 8.03
CA ALA A 368 -3.93 4.08 8.96
C ALA A 368 -5.17 3.62 8.21
N SER A 369 -5.60 2.38 8.45
CA SER A 369 -6.82 1.77 7.92
C SER A 369 -7.32 0.65 8.83
N ALA A 370 -8.60 0.29 8.70
CA ALA A 370 -9.19 -0.83 9.46
C ALA A 370 -8.44 -2.15 9.19
N GLY A 371 -8.08 -2.41 7.93
CA GLY A 371 -7.32 -3.60 7.55
C GLY A 371 -5.94 -3.64 8.19
N ASN A 372 -5.22 -2.53 8.15
CA ASN A 372 -3.86 -2.45 8.66
C ASN A 372 -3.78 -2.46 10.19
N ASP A 373 -4.83 -2.02 10.88
CA ASP A 373 -4.94 -2.17 12.36
C ASP A 373 -4.92 -3.65 12.79
N HIS A 374 -5.39 -4.58 11.94
CA HIS A 374 -5.30 -6.03 12.18
C HIS A 374 -3.90 -6.61 11.92
N ARG A 375 -3.07 -5.94 11.11
CA ARG A 375 -1.77 -6.44 10.67
C ARG A 375 -0.61 -5.93 11.53
N LEU A 376 -0.58 -4.64 11.86
CA LEU A 376 0.57 -4.00 12.52
C LEU A 376 0.89 -4.60 13.90
N GLY A 377 2.18 -4.74 14.17
CA GLY A 377 2.70 -5.11 15.49
C GLY A 377 2.98 -6.59 15.72
N ALA A 378 2.77 -7.47 14.74
CA ALA A 378 3.08 -8.88 14.84
C ALA A 378 3.29 -9.57 13.48
N ASN A 379 3.92 -10.74 13.46
CA ASN A 379 4.04 -11.59 12.26
C ASN A 379 4.66 -10.83 11.07
N GLU A 380 5.87 -10.32 11.24
CA GLU A 380 6.65 -9.55 10.24
C GLU A 380 6.09 -8.16 9.87
N ALA A 381 4.94 -7.76 10.40
CA ALA A 381 4.45 -6.41 10.26
C ALA A 381 5.08 -5.49 11.34
N PRO A 382 5.59 -4.30 10.98
CA PRO A 382 6.20 -3.40 11.94
C PRO A 382 5.18 -2.90 12.98
N PRO A 383 5.65 -2.48 14.18
CA PRO A 383 4.78 -1.87 15.18
C PRO A 383 4.24 -0.51 14.72
N ALA A 384 3.22 -0.02 15.44
CA ALA A 384 2.65 1.31 15.23
C ALA A 384 3.62 2.46 15.58
N ILE A 385 4.64 2.19 16.40
CA ILE A 385 5.70 3.14 16.72
C ILE A 385 6.62 3.27 15.51
N ILE A 386 6.70 4.45 14.93
CA ILE A 386 7.66 4.73 13.86
C ILE A 386 9.05 4.88 14.47
N SER A 387 9.99 4.09 13.98
CA SER A 387 11.42 4.17 14.29
C SER A 387 12.23 3.90 13.03
N MET A 388 13.52 4.27 13.07
CA MET A 388 14.42 4.15 11.92
C MET A 388 15.55 3.17 12.22
N PHE A 389 15.78 2.23 11.32
CA PHE A 389 16.93 1.34 11.34
C PHE A 389 17.99 1.85 10.35
N LEU A 390 19.22 2.00 10.82
CA LEU A 390 20.36 2.43 10.00
C LEU A 390 21.40 1.31 9.78
N GLY A 391 21.38 0.28 10.61
CA GLY A 391 22.42 -0.74 10.66
C GLY A 391 23.68 -0.29 11.39
N ASP A 392 24.64 -1.21 11.52
CA ASP A 392 25.79 -1.01 12.42
C ASP A 392 26.73 0.10 11.93
N GLU A 393 27.07 0.12 10.64
CA GLU A 393 28.03 1.08 10.08
C GLU A 393 27.52 2.53 10.15
N LEU A 394 26.31 2.79 9.61
CA LEU A 394 25.76 4.14 9.65
C LEU A 394 25.46 4.61 11.08
N SER A 395 25.06 3.71 11.96
CA SER A 395 24.88 4.04 13.38
C SER A 395 26.20 4.42 14.05
N ALA A 396 27.27 3.71 13.74
CA ALA A 396 28.61 4.05 14.24
C ALA A 396 29.09 5.41 13.70
N ILE A 397 28.82 5.72 12.42
CA ILE A 397 29.12 7.01 11.81
C ILE A 397 28.32 8.14 12.48
N VAL A 398 26.99 7.93 12.65
CA VAL A 398 26.12 8.90 13.33
C VAL A 398 26.63 9.19 14.76
N ASN A 399 26.95 8.13 15.53
CA ASN A 399 27.49 8.29 16.88
C ASN A 399 28.84 9.03 16.90
N ALA A 400 29.71 8.77 15.91
CA ALA A 400 30.98 9.50 15.80
C ALA A 400 30.77 10.99 15.53
N PHE A 401 29.82 11.36 14.68
CA PHE A 401 29.43 12.76 14.46
C PHE A 401 28.84 13.41 15.71
N GLU A 402 27.96 12.71 16.44
CA GLU A 402 27.37 13.24 17.68
C GLU A 402 28.40 13.48 18.76
N GLU A 403 29.39 12.59 18.86
CA GLU A 403 30.48 12.68 19.84
C GLU A 403 31.66 13.55 19.35
N GLU A 404 31.60 14.07 18.11
CA GLU A 404 32.67 14.83 17.46
C GLU A 404 34.02 14.08 17.46
N LYS A 405 33.97 12.77 17.18
CA LYS A 405 35.12 11.87 17.09
C LYS A 405 35.38 11.46 15.64
N GLU A 406 36.64 11.14 15.35
CA GLU A 406 36.94 10.53 14.06
C GLU A 406 36.33 9.13 13.97
N TYR A 407 35.65 8.85 12.88
CA TYR A 407 35.16 7.51 12.56
C TYR A 407 36.31 6.70 11.99
N CYS A 408 36.58 5.55 12.61
CA CYS A 408 37.48 4.54 12.05
C CYS A 408 36.64 3.47 11.35
N ALA A 409 36.71 3.41 10.02
CA ALA A 409 36.06 2.37 9.27
C ALA A 409 36.50 0.96 9.72
N SER A 410 35.54 0.08 9.93
CA SER A 410 35.86 -1.35 10.14
C SER A 410 36.42 -1.93 8.85
N GLU A 411 37.44 -2.80 8.94
CA GLU A 411 37.94 -3.49 7.76
C GLU A 411 36.80 -4.29 7.08
N LYS A 412 36.61 -4.06 5.77
CA LYS A 412 35.67 -4.86 4.99
C LYS A 412 36.24 -6.28 4.89
N HIS A 413 35.58 -7.24 5.52
CA HIS A 413 35.97 -8.65 5.45
C HIS A 413 35.16 -9.37 4.36
N ASP A 414 35.85 -10.12 3.50
CA ASP A 414 35.18 -11.08 2.63
C ASP A 414 34.56 -12.20 3.46
N LEU A 415 33.34 -12.58 3.14
CA LEU A 415 32.71 -13.75 3.73
C LEU A 415 33.29 -15.02 3.10
N GLU A 416 33.93 -15.84 3.91
CA GLU A 416 34.43 -17.18 3.53
C GLU A 416 33.50 -18.23 4.12
N ILE A 417 32.81 -18.99 3.28
CA ILE A 417 31.90 -20.07 3.74
C ILE A 417 32.70 -21.32 4.15
N GLY A 418 34.02 -21.29 4.00
CA GLY A 418 34.91 -22.40 4.43
C GLY A 418 34.98 -23.59 3.48
N VAL A 419 34.45 -23.44 2.25
CA VAL A 419 34.50 -24.47 1.20
C VAL A 419 35.22 -23.90 -0.03
N SER A 420 36.29 -24.55 -0.48
CA SER A 420 37.19 -24.04 -1.53
C SER A 420 36.53 -23.80 -2.89
N VAL A 421 35.43 -24.47 -3.21
CA VAL A 421 34.69 -24.32 -4.48
C VAL A 421 33.69 -23.16 -4.45
N LEU A 422 33.41 -22.60 -3.27
CA LEU A 422 32.47 -21.49 -3.15
C LEU A 422 33.22 -20.15 -3.31
N PRO A 423 32.67 -19.20 -4.07
CA PRO A 423 33.28 -17.89 -4.23
C PRO A 423 33.28 -17.12 -2.88
N LYS A 424 34.34 -16.37 -2.66
CA LYS A 424 34.38 -15.35 -1.62
C LYS A 424 33.65 -14.11 -2.16
N PHE A 425 32.91 -13.43 -1.27
CA PHE A 425 32.24 -12.20 -1.62
C PHE A 425 32.27 -11.23 -0.43
N PRO A 426 32.27 -9.92 -0.67
CA PRO A 426 32.26 -8.95 0.41
C PRO A 426 30.99 -9.09 1.26
N LYS A 427 31.17 -9.08 2.57
CA LYS A 427 30.04 -9.04 3.51
C LYS A 427 29.40 -7.67 3.45
N ASP A 428 28.06 -7.63 3.34
CA ASP A 428 27.30 -6.38 3.48
C ASP A 428 27.53 -5.77 4.87
N ASN A 429 27.62 -4.46 4.94
CA ASN A 429 27.93 -3.73 6.16
C ASN A 429 26.77 -3.73 7.16
N THR A 430 25.56 -4.13 6.74
CA THR A 430 24.35 -4.12 7.57
C THR A 430 23.51 -5.35 7.29
N ASP A 431 22.90 -5.93 8.33
CA ASP A 431 21.81 -6.87 8.19
C ASP A 431 20.48 -6.11 8.10
N ARG A 432 19.40 -6.80 7.70
CA ARG A 432 18.05 -6.24 7.66
C ARG A 432 17.36 -6.45 9.00
N ASN A 433 16.73 -5.40 9.53
CA ASN A 433 15.87 -5.52 10.71
C ASN A 433 14.40 -5.62 10.25
N ARG A 434 13.85 -6.83 10.26
CA ARG A 434 12.46 -7.10 9.84
C ARG A 434 11.41 -6.42 10.70
N THR A 435 11.75 -6.00 11.92
CA THR A 435 10.82 -5.35 12.84
C THR A 435 10.82 -3.82 12.74
N SER A 436 11.73 -3.23 11.97
CA SER A 436 11.80 -1.78 11.79
C SER A 436 10.77 -1.29 10.77
N PRO A 437 9.97 -0.28 11.10
CA PRO A 437 9.02 0.31 10.17
C PRO A 437 9.68 1.15 9.05
N PHE A 438 10.86 1.72 9.30
CA PHE A 438 11.57 2.56 8.34
C PHE A 438 13.06 2.24 8.37
N ALA A 439 13.54 1.46 7.39
CA ALA A 439 14.87 0.89 7.38
C ALA A 439 15.72 1.39 6.22
N PHE A 440 16.99 1.76 6.47
CA PHE A 440 17.96 2.01 5.42
C PHE A 440 18.49 0.68 4.87
N THR A 441 18.42 0.51 3.55
CA THR A 441 18.79 -0.74 2.87
C THR A 441 19.79 -0.48 1.73
N GLY A 442 20.93 0.15 2.07
CA GLY A 442 22.07 0.36 1.19
C GLY A 442 22.04 1.69 0.44
N ASN A 443 21.01 2.02 -0.34
CA ASN A 443 20.90 3.29 -1.08
C ASN A 443 19.45 3.80 -1.17
N LYS A 444 18.60 3.34 -0.26
CA LYS A 444 17.18 3.67 -0.17
C LYS A 444 16.66 3.43 1.24
N PHE A 445 15.51 3.98 1.55
CA PHE A 445 14.74 3.64 2.73
C PHE A 445 13.55 2.76 2.37
N GLU A 446 13.32 1.75 3.16
CA GLU A 446 12.20 0.83 3.04
C GLU A 446 11.17 1.16 4.13
N PHE A 447 10.00 1.67 3.73
CA PHE A 447 8.86 1.89 4.62
C PHE A 447 7.92 0.70 4.56
N ARG A 448 7.85 -0.06 5.65
CA ARG A 448 7.25 -1.41 5.72
C ARG A 448 5.81 -1.44 6.21
N SER A 449 5.28 -0.30 6.65
CA SER A 449 3.99 -0.24 7.33
C SER A 449 2.78 -0.23 6.40
N LEU A 450 2.95 -0.10 5.07
CA LEU A 450 1.84 -0.03 4.12
C LEU A 450 1.08 -1.35 4.04
N GLY A 451 -0.24 -1.27 4.02
CA GLY A 451 -1.12 -2.41 3.81
C GLY A 451 -1.16 -2.89 2.37
N SER A 452 -1.41 -4.18 2.16
CA SER A 452 -1.44 -4.80 0.83
C SER A 452 -2.50 -4.20 -0.10
N SER A 453 -3.66 -3.80 0.41
CA SER A 453 -4.75 -3.21 -0.38
C SER A 453 -4.57 -1.71 -0.63
N GLU A 454 -3.68 -1.04 0.10
CA GLU A 454 -3.55 0.41 0.08
C GLU A 454 -2.84 0.93 -1.18
N SER A 455 -3.16 2.16 -1.60
CA SER A 455 -2.34 2.89 -2.57
C SER A 455 -1.05 3.35 -1.90
N ILE A 456 0.06 3.26 -2.62
CA ILE A 456 1.34 3.79 -2.13
C ILE A 456 1.42 5.31 -2.19
N ALA A 457 0.43 5.99 -2.79
CA ALA A 457 0.46 7.43 -3.02
C ALA A 457 0.60 8.21 -1.72
N GLU A 458 -0.25 7.95 -0.73
CA GLU A 458 -0.31 8.76 0.50
C GLU A 458 0.99 8.67 1.31
N ALA A 459 1.55 7.48 1.49
CA ALA A 459 2.83 7.31 2.17
C ALA A 459 3.95 8.09 1.47
N ASN A 460 3.97 8.06 0.14
CA ASN A 460 4.97 8.80 -0.64
C ASN A 460 4.72 10.32 -0.63
N VAL A 461 3.47 10.78 -0.59
CA VAL A 461 3.14 12.19 -0.36
C VAL A 461 3.74 12.68 0.96
N VAL A 462 3.55 11.90 2.02
CA VAL A 462 4.10 12.22 3.34
C VAL A 462 5.62 12.22 3.31
N ILE A 463 6.26 11.13 2.87
CA ILE A 463 7.73 11.02 2.83
C ILE A 463 8.35 12.18 2.03
N ASN A 464 7.85 12.44 0.83
CA ASN A 464 8.36 13.53 -0.01
C ASN A 464 8.23 14.89 0.67
N THR A 465 7.10 15.17 1.33
CA THR A 465 6.82 16.50 1.92
C THR A 465 7.62 16.73 3.20
N ILE A 466 7.73 15.73 4.07
CA ILE A 466 8.52 15.86 5.31
C ILE A 466 10.02 16.01 5.02
N VAL A 467 10.52 15.28 4.02
CA VAL A 467 11.91 15.40 3.58
C VAL A 467 12.15 16.76 2.90
N ALA A 468 11.20 17.25 2.07
CA ALA A 468 11.25 18.58 1.49
C ALA A 468 11.34 19.68 2.57
N GLN A 469 10.61 19.54 3.68
CA GLN A 469 10.67 20.47 4.80
C GLN A 469 12.06 20.52 5.44
N SER A 470 12.63 19.35 5.74
CA SER A 470 13.98 19.29 6.33
C SER A 470 15.05 19.85 5.38
N LEU A 471 14.98 19.51 4.10
CA LEU A 471 15.89 20.05 3.07
C LEU A 471 15.74 21.56 2.90
N LYS A 472 14.50 22.07 3.00
CA LYS A 472 14.23 23.52 2.95
C LYS A 472 14.93 24.24 4.11
N GLU A 473 14.74 23.75 5.33
CA GLU A 473 15.35 24.37 6.53
C GLU A 473 16.87 24.33 6.43
N PHE A 474 17.45 23.23 5.97
CA PHE A 474 18.89 23.10 5.78
C PHE A 474 19.41 24.01 4.67
N ALA A 475 18.69 24.13 3.55
CA ALA A 475 19.06 25.06 2.49
C ALA A 475 19.00 26.53 2.96
N ASP A 476 17.93 26.92 3.66
CA ASP A 476 17.75 28.29 4.18
C ASP A 476 18.91 28.70 5.11
N GLU A 477 19.39 27.79 5.97
CA GLU A 477 20.52 28.02 6.86
C GLU A 477 21.87 28.08 6.11
N LEU A 478 22.11 27.12 5.22
CA LEU A 478 23.38 27.01 4.48
C LEU A 478 23.57 28.11 3.42
N GLU A 479 22.48 28.55 2.76
CA GLU A 479 22.52 29.65 1.78
C GLU A 479 22.89 30.99 2.43
N SER A 480 22.59 31.18 3.73
CA SER A 480 22.90 32.40 4.50
C SER A 480 24.21 32.31 5.26
N ALA A 481 24.94 31.18 5.18
CA ALA A 481 26.13 30.92 5.99
C ALA A 481 27.34 31.72 5.53
N GLU A 482 28.02 32.46 6.45
CA GLU A 482 29.29 33.08 6.19
C GLU A 482 30.45 32.08 6.02
N ASN A 483 30.41 30.97 6.81
CA ASN A 483 31.34 29.84 6.72
C ASN A 483 30.59 28.55 6.44
N PHE A 484 30.43 28.21 5.16
CA PHE A 484 29.67 27.03 4.72
C PHE A 484 30.10 25.73 5.42
N ARG A 485 31.40 25.46 5.53
CA ARG A 485 31.90 24.19 6.09
C ARG A 485 31.58 24.04 7.58
N GLU A 486 31.78 25.10 8.33
CA GLU A 486 31.51 25.13 9.77
C GLU A 486 29.99 25.02 10.03
N THR A 487 29.19 25.80 9.29
CA THR A 487 27.72 25.75 9.40
C THR A 487 27.20 24.39 9.03
N LEU A 488 27.69 23.77 7.95
CA LEU A 488 27.32 22.42 7.53
C LEU A 488 27.64 21.39 8.62
N HIS A 489 28.82 21.42 9.18
CA HIS A 489 29.21 20.52 10.26
C HIS A 489 28.29 20.67 11.49
N ASN A 490 28.11 21.90 11.95
CA ASN A 490 27.28 22.21 13.12
C ASN A 490 25.81 21.82 12.88
N LEU A 491 25.30 22.04 11.67
CA LEU A 491 23.96 21.66 11.26
C LEU A 491 23.74 20.14 11.34
N ILE A 492 24.67 19.35 10.79
CA ILE A 492 24.63 17.88 10.86
C ILE A 492 24.68 17.44 12.33
N VAL A 493 25.69 17.86 13.10
CA VAL A 493 25.88 17.43 14.48
C VAL A 493 24.69 17.80 15.38
N SER A 494 24.21 19.03 15.30
CA SER A 494 23.09 19.50 16.13
C SER A 494 21.79 18.75 15.81
N ASN A 495 21.50 18.47 14.54
CA ASN A 495 20.30 17.74 14.16
C ASN A 495 20.40 16.25 14.50
N LEU A 496 21.56 15.61 14.30
CA LEU A 496 21.75 14.23 14.75
C LEU A 496 21.51 14.10 16.25
N ARG A 497 22.16 14.94 17.09
CA ARG A 497 21.94 14.96 18.55
C ARG A 497 20.47 15.17 18.96
N LYS A 498 19.74 15.96 18.21
CA LYS A 498 18.33 16.27 18.51
C LYS A 498 17.39 15.15 18.11
N HIS A 499 17.66 14.48 16.99
CA HIS A 499 16.74 13.57 16.32
C HIS A 499 17.17 12.08 16.39
N ASN A 500 18.29 11.75 17.05
CA ASN A 500 18.75 10.36 17.20
C ASN A 500 17.75 9.46 17.94
N ARG A 501 16.83 10.05 18.71
CA ARG A 501 15.79 9.32 19.45
C ARG A 501 14.93 8.41 18.57
N ILE A 502 14.83 8.71 17.27
CA ILE A 502 14.06 7.91 16.30
C ILE A 502 14.84 6.65 15.84
N ILE A 503 16.18 6.66 15.99
CA ILE A 503 17.04 5.56 15.56
C ILE A 503 16.94 4.40 16.53
N PHE A 504 16.56 3.24 16.04
CA PHE A 504 16.45 2.02 16.83
C PHE A 504 16.82 0.79 15.98
N ASN A 505 17.88 0.11 16.37
CA ASN A 505 18.39 -1.07 15.67
C ASN A 505 18.00 -2.40 16.35
N GLY A 506 17.22 -2.33 17.45
CA GLY A 506 16.82 -3.50 18.23
C GLY A 506 15.53 -4.16 17.72
N ASN A 507 15.01 -5.08 18.54
CA ASN A 507 13.77 -5.80 18.24
C ASN A 507 12.53 -4.92 18.51
N GLY A 508 11.86 -4.44 17.45
CA GLY A 508 10.66 -3.62 17.54
C GLY A 508 9.42 -4.32 18.11
N TYR A 509 9.44 -5.66 18.21
CA TYR A 509 8.34 -6.43 18.82
C TYR A 509 8.50 -6.61 20.34
N ALA A 510 9.66 -6.29 20.89
CA ALA A 510 9.90 -6.45 22.31
C ALA A 510 9.04 -5.47 23.13
N PRO A 511 8.39 -5.94 24.23
CA PRO A 511 7.63 -5.04 25.13
C PRO A 511 8.48 -3.89 25.68
N GLU A 512 9.76 -4.13 25.92
CA GLU A 512 10.73 -3.15 26.37
C GLU A 512 10.89 -1.99 25.39
N TRP A 513 10.68 -2.24 24.08
CA TRP A 513 10.70 -1.17 23.08
C TRP A 513 9.54 -0.16 23.26
N VAL A 514 8.36 -0.63 23.62
CA VAL A 514 7.22 0.24 23.87
C VAL A 514 7.53 1.21 25.01
N GLU A 515 8.14 0.69 26.11
CA GLU A 515 8.56 1.51 27.25
C GLU A 515 9.67 2.49 26.88
N GLU A 516 10.66 2.01 26.12
CA GLU A 516 11.79 2.83 25.64
C GLU A 516 11.30 3.93 24.69
N ALA A 517 10.44 3.63 23.75
CA ALA A 517 9.86 4.59 22.83
C ALA A 517 9.09 5.70 23.57
N ALA A 518 8.33 5.32 24.60
CA ALA A 518 7.63 6.28 25.46
C ALA A 518 8.62 7.19 26.21
N ARG A 519 9.73 6.65 26.74
CA ARG A 519 10.81 7.46 27.39
C ARG A 519 11.46 8.41 26.41
N ARG A 520 11.61 8.02 25.14
CA ARG A 520 12.14 8.85 24.06
C ARG A 520 11.13 9.89 23.56
N GLY A 521 9.86 9.80 24.00
CA GLY A 521 8.77 10.68 23.54
C GLY A 521 8.31 10.40 22.11
N LEU A 522 8.46 9.17 21.63
CA LEU A 522 7.95 8.74 20.34
C LEU A 522 6.47 8.39 20.42
N PRO A 523 5.63 8.80 19.45
CA PRO A 523 4.21 8.49 19.46
C PRO A 523 3.95 7.00 19.22
N ASN A 524 2.94 6.46 19.91
CA ASN A 524 2.45 5.10 19.71
C ASN A 524 0.94 5.12 19.45
N TYR A 525 0.54 5.38 18.22
CA TYR A 525 -0.86 5.35 17.80
C TYR A 525 -1.23 3.96 17.31
N VAL A 526 -1.69 3.11 18.23
CA VAL A 526 -1.94 1.69 17.97
C VAL A 526 -3.03 1.50 16.93
N SER A 527 -4.11 2.28 17.02
CA SER A 527 -5.26 2.20 16.11
C SER A 527 -5.37 3.40 15.17
N THR A 528 -6.12 3.21 14.10
CA THR A 528 -6.48 4.27 13.15
C THR A 528 -7.20 5.44 13.84
N VAL A 529 -8.11 5.14 14.79
CA VAL A 529 -8.86 6.19 15.52
C VAL A 529 -7.99 6.98 16.49
N ASP A 530 -6.83 6.43 16.91
CA ASP A 530 -5.85 7.15 17.70
C ASP A 530 -4.95 8.03 16.80
N ALA A 531 -4.62 7.57 15.61
CA ALA A 531 -3.70 8.25 14.71
C ALA A 531 -4.36 9.43 13.97
N LEU A 532 -5.55 9.23 13.39
CA LEU A 532 -6.18 10.19 12.48
C LEU A 532 -6.40 11.60 13.06
N PRO A 533 -6.76 11.80 14.34
CA PRO A 533 -6.93 13.16 14.89
C PRO A 533 -5.70 14.05 14.72
N HIS A 534 -4.51 13.48 14.74
CA HIS A 534 -3.24 14.20 14.57
C HIS A 534 -3.00 14.72 13.14
N MET A 535 -3.79 14.27 12.16
CA MET A 535 -3.79 14.85 10.82
C MET A 535 -4.12 16.35 10.84
N LEU A 536 -4.92 16.78 11.81
CA LEU A 536 -5.37 18.16 11.99
C LEU A 536 -4.48 18.98 12.93
N ASP A 537 -3.38 18.44 13.42
CA ASP A 537 -2.42 19.18 14.23
C ASP A 537 -1.84 20.37 13.44
N ALA A 538 -1.70 21.50 14.09
CA ALA A 538 -1.27 22.75 13.44
C ALA A 538 0.05 22.61 12.67
N LYS A 539 1.01 21.80 13.19
CA LYS A 539 2.28 21.54 12.51
C LYS A 539 2.07 20.82 11.17
N ASN A 540 1.13 19.86 11.11
CA ASN A 540 0.85 19.04 9.96
C ASN A 540 0.09 19.83 8.88
N ILE A 541 -0.92 20.62 9.29
CA ILE A 541 -1.61 21.56 8.39
C ILE A 541 -0.60 22.55 7.79
N LYS A 542 0.25 23.15 8.63
CA LYS A 542 1.27 24.11 8.18
C LYS A 542 2.24 23.47 7.20
N LEU A 543 2.69 22.24 7.44
CA LEU A 543 3.58 21.51 6.54
C LEU A 543 2.99 21.44 5.13
N PHE A 544 1.85 20.83 4.98
CA PHE A 544 1.24 20.62 3.66
C PHE A 544 0.84 21.89 2.94
N THR A 545 0.30 22.87 3.68
CA THR A 545 -0.13 24.15 3.09
C THR A 545 1.05 25.02 2.66
N SER A 546 2.17 24.98 3.38
CA SER A 546 3.36 25.75 3.04
C SER A 546 4.03 25.32 1.72
N PHE A 547 3.87 24.05 1.35
CA PHE A 547 4.35 23.50 0.08
C PHE A 547 3.26 23.43 -1.00
N GLY A 548 2.02 23.82 -0.69
CA GLY A 548 0.91 23.70 -1.62
C GLY A 548 0.56 22.25 -1.99
N VAL A 549 0.96 21.28 -1.17
CA VAL A 549 0.65 19.86 -1.38
C VAL A 549 -0.83 19.61 -1.13
N PHE A 550 -1.35 20.16 -0.03
CA PHE A 550 -2.77 20.23 0.26
C PHE A 550 -3.17 21.64 0.71
N THR A 551 -4.38 22.05 0.41
CA THR A 551 -5.07 23.10 1.12
C THR A 551 -5.59 22.57 2.46
N GLU A 552 -5.88 23.46 3.42
CA GLU A 552 -6.49 23.03 4.69
C GLU A 552 -7.84 22.33 4.47
N ALA A 553 -8.62 22.78 3.50
CA ALA A 553 -9.89 22.16 3.13
C ALA A 553 -9.69 20.71 2.61
N GLU A 554 -8.68 20.47 1.78
CA GLU A 554 -8.32 19.13 1.29
C GLU A 554 -7.85 18.21 2.42
N ILE A 555 -7.11 18.72 3.42
CA ILE A 555 -6.70 17.95 4.61
C ILE A 555 -7.92 17.52 5.42
N ARG A 556 -8.81 18.46 5.73
CA ARG A 556 -10.04 18.18 6.50
C ARG A 556 -10.93 17.18 5.78
N SER A 557 -11.09 17.34 4.47
CA SER A 557 -11.85 16.39 3.65
C SER A 557 -11.29 14.96 3.75
N ARG A 558 -9.98 14.79 3.63
CA ARG A 558 -9.34 13.47 3.72
C ARG A 558 -9.47 12.85 5.11
N TYR A 559 -9.37 13.66 6.14
CA TYR A 559 -9.63 13.26 7.51
C TYR A 559 -11.05 12.67 7.67
N GLU A 560 -12.07 13.38 7.20
CA GLU A 560 -13.46 12.90 7.25
C GLU A 560 -13.64 11.62 6.44
N ILE A 561 -13.12 11.55 5.22
CA ILE A 561 -13.22 10.38 4.35
C ILE A 561 -12.58 9.15 5.01
N LYS A 562 -11.40 9.29 5.64
CA LYS A 562 -10.72 8.18 6.31
C LYS A 562 -11.54 7.64 7.49
N LEU A 563 -12.08 8.52 8.32
CA LEU A 563 -12.92 8.13 9.46
C LEU A 563 -14.22 7.46 9.01
N GLU A 564 -14.90 8.03 8.01
CA GLU A 564 -16.09 7.43 7.43
C GLU A 564 -15.81 6.04 6.82
N ASN A 565 -14.70 5.90 6.08
CA ASN A 565 -14.32 4.62 5.50
C ASN A 565 -14.03 3.58 6.60
N TYR A 566 -13.31 3.97 7.65
CA TYR A 566 -13.05 3.11 8.81
C TYR A 566 -14.36 2.58 9.41
N ALA A 567 -15.28 3.47 9.71
CA ALA A 567 -16.56 3.09 10.29
C ALA A 567 -17.40 2.22 9.33
N LYS A 568 -17.46 2.56 8.03
CA LYS A 568 -18.21 1.80 7.04
C LYS A 568 -17.66 0.38 6.85
N VAL A 569 -16.34 0.21 6.80
CA VAL A 569 -15.69 -1.10 6.67
C VAL A 569 -16.06 -1.98 7.87
N LEU A 570 -15.89 -1.48 9.09
CA LEU A 570 -16.19 -2.26 10.29
C LEU A 570 -17.69 -2.57 10.44
N ASN A 571 -18.57 -1.66 10.05
CA ASN A 571 -20.00 -1.94 10.02
C ASN A 571 -20.36 -3.06 9.02
N ILE A 572 -19.76 -3.07 7.81
CA ILE A 572 -19.92 -4.15 6.83
C ILE A 572 -19.43 -5.49 7.41
N GLU A 573 -18.29 -5.48 8.10
CA GLU A 573 -17.79 -6.67 8.79
C GLU A 573 -18.76 -7.16 9.87
N ALA A 574 -19.30 -6.25 10.69
CA ALA A 574 -20.24 -6.59 11.76
C ALA A 574 -21.55 -7.18 11.22
N GLU A 575 -22.13 -6.58 10.19
CA GLU A 575 -23.33 -7.08 9.52
C GLU A 575 -23.07 -8.44 8.85
N THR A 576 -21.92 -8.62 8.23
CA THR A 576 -21.52 -9.90 7.63
C THR A 576 -21.32 -10.98 8.71
N CYS A 577 -20.67 -10.63 9.81
CA CYS A 577 -20.49 -11.50 10.97
C CYS A 577 -21.85 -11.99 11.52
N LEU A 578 -22.79 -11.05 11.75
CA LEU A 578 -24.15 -11.38 12.16
C LEU A 578 -24.84 -12.32 11.15
N MET A 579 -24.82 -11.97 9.88
CA MET A 579 -25.46 -12.74 8.82
C MET A 579 -24.96 -14.18 8.77
N MET A 580 -23.65 -14.40 8.77
CA MET A 580 -23.05 -15.74 8.71
C MET A 580 -23.34 -16.53 9.99
N ALA A 581 -23.17 -15.91 11.16
CA ALA A 581 -23.37 -16.62 12.41
C ALA A 581 -24.86 -16.99 12.65
N GLU A 582 -25.80 -16.09 12.34
CA GLU A 582 -27.24 -16.33 12.54
C GLU A 582 -27.84 -17.30 11.50
N LYS A 583 -27.42 -17.19 10.25
CA LYS A 583 -28.07 -17.94 9.16
C LYS A 583 -27.32 -19.21 8.76
N GLU A 584 -26.06 -19.33 9.08
CA GLU A 584 -25.22 -20.44 8.64
C GLU A 584 -24.67 -21.23 9.84
N ILE A 585 -23.84 -20.61 10.73
CA ILE A 585 -23.16 -21.32 11.81
C ILE A 585 -24.15 -21.87 12.85
N LEU A 586 -24.95 -21.00 13.46
CA LEU A 586 -25.88 -21.41 14.54
C LEU A 586 -26.88 -22.49 14.07
N PRO A 587 -27.54 -22.38 12.90
CA PRO A 587 -28.38 -23.45 12.38
C PRO A 587 -27.64 -24.77 12.11
N ALA A 588 -26.39 -24.72 11.63
CA ALA A 588 -25.58 -25.91 11.42
C ALA A 588 -25.25 -26.63 12.73
N CYS A 589 -24.82 -25.87 13.74
CA CYS A 589 -24.54 -26.37 15.07
C CYS A 589 -25.80 -26.95 15.74
N MET A 590 -26.99 -26.33 15.57
CA MET A 590 -28.25 -26.86 16.06
C MET A 590 -28.64 -28.18 15.39
N LYS A 591 -28.39 -28.32 14.07
CA LYS A 591 -28.64 -29.58 13.33
C LYS A 591 -27.72 -30.70 13.86
N PHE A 592 -26.44 -30.41 14.05
CA PHE A 592 -25.48 -31.35 14.62
C PHE A 592 -25.85 -31.76 16.04
N ALA A 593 -26.18 -30.84 16.91
CA ALA A 593 -26.67 -31.12 18.28
C ALA A 593 -27.94 -31.99 18.26
N GLY A 594 -28.88 -31.70 17.37
CA GLY A 594 -30.10 -32.51 17.19
C GLY A 594 -29.82 -33.95 16.70
N ALA A 595 -28.84 -34.12 15.79
CA ALA A 595 -28.41 -35.44 15.33
C ALA A 595 -27.72 -36.21 16.47
N THR A 596 -26.82 -35.59 17.20
CA THR A 596 -26.11 -36.17 18.35
C THR A 596 -27.10 -36.55 19.47
N ALA A 597 -28.10 -35.73 19.76
CA ALA A 597 -29.13 -36.02 20.75
C ALA A 597 -29.99 -37.26 20.36
N LYS A 598 -30.30 -37.44 19.06
CA LYS A 598 -30.93 -38.63 18.54
C LYS A 598 -30.06 -39.86 18.72
N ALA A 599 -28.76 -39.81 18.44
CA ALA A 599 -27.81 -40.87 18.66
C ALA A 599 -27.74 -41.28 20.15
N VAL A 600 -27.60 -40.33 21.06
CA VAL A 600 -27.65 -40.54 22.52
C VAL A 600 -28.89 -41.31 22.94
N ASN A 601 -30.08 -40.91 22.49
CA ASN A 601 -31.34 -41.58 22.83
C ASN A 601 -31.42 -42.99 22.23
N ALA A 602 -31.00 -43.21 21.00
CA ALA A 602 -30.97 -44.50 20.35
C ALA A 602 -30.04 -45.50 21.07
N MET A 603 -28.84 -45.07 21.45
CA MET A 603 -27.87 -45.88 22.19
C MET A 603 -28.38 -46.26 23.57
N LYS A 604 -28.98 -45.30 24.35
CA LYS A 604 -29.62 -45.60 25.62
C LYS A 604 -30.75 -46.60 25.49
N THR A 605 -31.56 -46.47 24.46
CA THR A 605 -32.65 -47.43 24.17
C THR A 605 -32.12 -48.82 23.82
N ALA A 606 -30.95 -48.91 23.19
CA ALA A 606 -30.27 -50.16 22.88
C ALA A 606 -29.49 -50.75 24.09
N GLY A 607 -29.49 -50.09 25.24
CA GLY A 607 -28.76 -50.55 26.43
C GLY A 607 -27.26 -50.23 26.43
N VAL A 608 -26.80 -49.30 25.55
CA VAL A 608 -25.41 -48.86 25.41
C VAL A 608 -25.29 -47.49 26.06
N GLU A 609 -24.27 -47.26 26.89
CA GLU A 609 -23.98 -45.97 27.47
C GLU A 609 -23.28 -45.05 26.48
N PRO A 610 -23.92 -43.94 26.04
CA PRO A 610 -23.38 -43.02 25.04
C PRO A 610 -22.44 -42.00 25.71
N TYR A 611 -21.28 -42.41 26.16
CA TYR A 611 -20.34 -41.52 26.89
C TYR A 611 -19.84 -40.37 26.04
N ALA A 612 -19.26 -40.64 24.86
CA ALA A 612 -18.69 -39.63 23.99
C ALA A 612 -19.77 -38.69 23.45
N GLU A 613 -20.89 -39.23 22.97
CA GLU A 613 -21.99 -38.47 22.37
C GLU A 613 -22.65 -37.52 23.38
N THR A 614 -22.74 -37.95 24.66
CA THR A 614 -23.31 -37.12 25.73
C THR A 614 -22.43 -35.93 26.04
N HIS A 615 -21.09 -36.12 26.08
CA HIS A 615 -20.15 -35.03 26.34
C HIS A 615 -20.10 -34.05 25.16
N VAL A 616 -20.00 -34.54 23.92
CA VAL A 616 -20.03 -33.69 22.71
C VAL A 616 -21.34 -32.88 22.65
N LEU A 617 -22.48 -33.51 22.95
CA LEU A 617 -23.77 -32.82 22.96
C LEU A 617 -23.79 -31.70 24.02
N ALA A 618 -23.28 -31.95 25.21
CA ALA A 618 -23.22 -30.97 26.29
C ALA A 618 -22.33 -29.76 25.91
N ASP A 619 -21.14 -30.03 25.37
CA ASP A 619 -20.18 -29.02 24.96
C ASP A 619 -20.76 -28.13 23.83
N VAL A 620 -21.34 -28.75 22.80
CA VAL A 620 -22.00 -28.03 21.69
C VAL A 620 -23.18 -27.19 22.18
N ALA A 621 -24.02 -27.74 23.10
CA ALA A 621 -25.15 -27.01 23.64
C ALA A 621 -24.72 -25.79 24.46
N GLU A 622 -23.65 -25.92 25.26
CA GLU A 622 -23.09 -24.81 26.03
C GLU A 622 -22.56 -23.71 25.08
N ARG A 623 -21.77 -24.09 24.06
CA ARG A 623 -21.20 -23.14 23.11
C ARG A 623 -22.27 -22.46 22.26
N ASN A 624 -23.32 -23.19 21.83
CA ASN A 624 -24.46 -22.60 21.14
C ASN A 624 -25.17 -21.52 21.99
N ALA A 625 -25.34 -21.75 23.29
CA ALA A 625 -25.93 -20.77 24.19
C ALA A 625 -25.01 -19.52 24.31
N LYS A 626 -23.71 -19.70 24.44
CA LYS A 626 -22.73 -18.59 24.47
C LYS A 626 -22.73 -17.81 23.15
N LEU A 627 -22.69 -18.53 22.02
CA LEU A 627 -22.77 -17.90 20.69
C LEU A 627 -24.03 -17.07 20.53
N TYR A 628 -25.19 -17.62 20.91
CA TYR A 628 -26.44 -16.90 20.81
C TYR A 628 -26.45 -15.60 21.68
N LYS A 629 -25.90 -15.67 22.89
CA LYS A 629 -25.76 -14.50 23.76
C LYS A 629 -24.79 -13.45 23.17
N ALA A 630 -23.69 -13.88 22.58
CA ALA A 630 -22.75 -12.97 21.90
C ALA A 630 -23.43 -12.29 20.70
N LEU A 631 -24.22 -13.04 19.92
CA LEU A 631 -25.03 -12.49 18.81
C LEU A 631 -26.06 -11.46 19.26
N GLU A 632 -26.71 -11.66 20.41
CA GLU A 632 -27.61 -10.64 21.00
C GLU A 632 -26.84 -9.36 21.31
N GLY A 633 -25.61 -9.48 21.86
CA GLY A 633 -24.71 -8.35 22.13
C GLY A 633 -24.34 -7.59 20.87
N LEU A 634 -23.84 -8.31 19.85
CA LEU A 634 -23.43 -7.69 18.58
C LEU A 634 -24.62 -7.04 17.85
N ARG A 635 -25.79 -7.72 17.81
CA ARG A 635 -27.01 -7.17 17.22
C ARG A 635 -27.47 -5.90 17.94
N GLY A 636 -27.36 -5.87 19.27
CA GLY A 636 -27.64 -4.68 20.08
C GLY A 636 -26.70 -3.53 19.73
N ALA A 637 -25.42 -3.80 19.62
CA ALA A 637 -24.41 -2.83 19.26
C ALA A 637 -24.60 -2.25 17.84
N VAL A 638 -24.83 -3.10 16.84
CA VAL A 638 -25.09 -2.67 15.45
C VAL A 638 -26.37 -1.82 15.37
N LYS A 639 -27.41 -2.17 16.10
CA LYS A 639 -28.66 -1.38 16.14
C LYS A 639 -28.52 -0.03 16.84
N ALA A 640 -27.58 0.11 17.75
CA ALA A 640 -27.37 1.33 18.50
C ALA A 640 -26.73 2.46 17.70
N THR A 641 -26.56 2.30 16.44
CA THR A 641 -25.99 3.19 15.40
C THR A 641 -25.48 4.53 15.96
N CYS A 642 -24.20 4.83 15.70
CA CYS A 642 -23.62 6.12 16.09
C CYS A 642 -24.32 7.27 15.34
N HIS A 643 -24.71 8.33 16.09
CA HIS A 643 -25.29 9.57 15.55
C HIS A 643 -24.37 10.78 15.78
N GLY A 644 -23.12 10.53 16.17
CA GLY A 644 -22.10 11.54 16.40
C GLY A 644 -21.41 12.01 15.11
N ASP A 645 -20.32 12.73 15.27
CA ASP A 645 -19.43 13.06 14.16
C ASP A 645 -18.64 11.82 13.68
N ALA A 646 -17.88 11.97 12.58
CA ALA A 646 -17.15 10.85 11.97
C ALA A 646 -16.15 10.20 12.95
N LEU A 647 -15.50 10.99 13.81
CA LEU A 647 -14.56 10.47 14.81
C LEU A 647 -15.26 9.69 15.91
N GLU A 648 -16.38 10.19 16.42
CA GLU A 648 -17.18 9.50 17.44
C GLU A 648 -17.70 8.16 16.90
N CYS A 649 -18.15 8.15 15.64
CA CYS A 649 -18.58 6.92 14.98
C CYS A 649 -17.43 5.93 14.77
N ALA A 650 -16.28 6.37 14.29
CA ALA A 650 -15.12 5.51 14.16
C ALA A 650 -14.65 4.94 15.52
N LYS A 651 -14.68 5.73 16.58
CA LYS A 651 -14.38 5.28 17.95
C LYS A 651 -15.42 4.27 18.47
N TYR A 652 -16.70 4.45 18.13
CA TYR A 652 -17.74 3.50 18.48
C TYR A 652 -17.49 2.14 17.81
N GLU A 653 -17.19 2.13 16.52
CA GLU A 653 -16.83 0.90 15.81
C GLU A 653 -15.61 0.21 16.44
N HIS A 654 -14.57 0.96 16.75
CA HIS A 654 -13.36 0.44 17.38
C HIS A 654 -13.62 -0.13 18.79
N ASN A 655 -14.28 0.63 19.65
CA ASN A 655 -14.38 0.31 21.08
C ASN A 655 -15.54 -0.63 21.43
N VAL A 656 -16.57 -0.72 20.57
CA VAL A 656 -17.81 -1.48 20.84
C VAL A 656 -17.99 -2.60 19.82
N ILE A 657 -17.92 -2.29 18.52
CA ILE A 657 -18.23 -3.28 17.47
C ILE A 657 -17.13 -4.33 17.35
N ILE A 658 -15.86 -3.94 17.29
CA ILE A 658 -14.74 -4.91 17.19
C ILE A 658 -14.76 -5.92 18.36
N PRO A 659 -14.87 -5.51 19.64
CA PRO A 659 -14.98 -6.46 20.75
C PRO A 659 -16.22 -7.36 20.69
N ALA A 660 -17.35 -6.83 20.22
CA ALA A 660 -18.57 -7.61 20.08
C ALA A 660 -18.44 -8.66 18.95
N MET A 661 -17.82 -8.33 17.83
CA MET A 661 -17.50 -9.32 16.78
C MET A 661 -16.53 -10.38 17.30
N ALA A 662 -15.49 -9.99 18.04
CA ALA A 662 -14.52 -10.92 18.62
C ALA A 662 -15.20 -11.94 19.55
N ALA A 663 -16.17 -11.51 20.36
CA ALA A 663 -16.93 -12.41 21.22
C ALA A 663 -17.77 -13.43 20.44
N VAL A 664 -18.34 -13.04 19.30
CA VAL A 664 -19.07 -13.96 18.41
C VAL A 664 -18.09 -14.94 17.77
N ARG A 665 -16.97 -14.44 17.24
CA ARG A 665 -15.93 -15.26 16.61
C ARG A 665 -15.39 -16.32 17.55
N GLU A 666 -15.05 -15.96 18.78
CA GLU A 666 -14.49 -16.90 19.77
C GLU A 666 -15.39 -18.13 19.94
N GLN A 667 -16.70 -17.96 20.08
CA GLN A 667 -17.61 -19.08 20.25
C GLN A 667 -17.84 -19.88 18.97
N ALA A 668 -17.83 -19.21 17.82
CA ALA A 668 -17.98 -19.86 16.52
C ALA A 668 -16.73 -20.70 16.16
N ASP A 669 -15.54 -20.17 16.37
CA ASP A 669 -14.28 -20.86 16.07
C ASP A 669 -14.08 -22.09 16.98
N GLU A 670 -14.56 -22.05 18.25
CA GLU A 670 -14.58 -23.23 19.10
C GLU A 670 -15.60 -24.26 18.64
N LEU A 671 -16.80 -23.85 18.17
CA LEU A 671 -17.80 -24.76 17.60
C LEU A 671 -17.29 -25.45 16.32
N GLU A 672 -16.47 -24.77 15.52
CA GLU A 672 -15.83 -25.39 14.33
C GLU A 672 -15.04 -26.64 14.71
N THR A 673 -14.40 -26.67 15.87
CA THR A 673 -13.63 -27.85 16.33
C THR A 673 -14.49 -29.02 16.80
N LEU A 674 -15.74 -28.79 17.18
CA LEU A 674 -16.65 -29.77 17.75
C LEU A 674 -17.65 -30.33 16.74
N VAL A 675 -18.07 -29.48 15.80
CA VAL A 675 -19.10 -29.81 14.80
C VAL A 675 -18.49 -30.58 13.65
N GLY A 676 -19.08 -31.71 13.30
CA GLY A 676 -18.60 -32.55 12.20
C GLY A 676 -18.54 -31.78 10.86
N LYS A 677 -17.52 -32.06 10.05
CA LYS A 677 -17.24 -31.37 8.78
C LYS A 677 -18.46 -31.34 7.83
N GLU A 678 -19.27 -32.41 7.82
CA GLU A 678 -20.50 -32.52 7.00
C GLU A 678 -21.61 -31.54 7.41
N TYR A 679 -21.53 -30.96 8.63
CA TYR A 679 -22.49 -29.96 9.14
C TYR A 679 -21.93 -28.54 9.06
N TRP A 680 -20.59 -28.38 9.06
CA TRP A 680 -19.98 -27.04 9.05
C TRP A 680 -20.27 -26.32 7.73
N PRO A 681 -20.77 -25.06 7.74
CA PRO A 681 -21.47 -24.50 6.58
C PRO A 681 -20.55 -23.95 5.48
N PHE A 682 -19.25 -23.79 5.72
CA PHE A 682 -18.30 -23.21 4.76
C PHE A 682 -16.88 -23.78 4.94
N PRO A 683 -15.98 -23.56 3.96
CA PRO A 683 -14.59 -24.01 4.01
C PRO A 683 -13.82 -23.45 5.21
N THR A 684 -13.03 -24.28 5.85
CA THR A 684 -12.18 -23.99 6.99
C THR A 684 -10.79 -23.45 6.56
N TYR A 685 -9.94 -23.03 7.49
CA TYR A 685 -8.60 -22.53 7.17
C TYR A 685 -7.71 -23.59 6.50
N ASP A 686 -7.81 -24.85 6.90
CA ASP A 686 -7.10 -25.95 6.24
C ASP A 686 -7.53 -26.12 4.79
N ASP A 687 -8.82 -25.97 4.48
CA ASP A 687 -9.32 -25.97 3.10
C ASP A 687 -8.76 -24.78 2.30
N LEU A 688 -8.77 -23.55 2.87
CA LEU A 688 -8.40 -22.33 2.16
C LEU A 688 -6.89 -22.18 1.95
N LEU A 689 -6.08 -22.54 2.95
CA LEU A 689 -4.64 -22.28 2.96
C LEU A 689 -3.81 -23.39 2.30
N PHE A 690 -4.36 -24.59 2.14
CA PHE A 690 -3.59 -25.75 1.68
C PHE A 690 -4.07 -26.37 0.34
N ASN A 691 -5.13 -25.86 -0.27
CA ASN A 691 -5.67 -26.37 -1.53
C ASN A 691 -5.16 -25.64 -2.81
N VAL A 692 -4.23 -24.70 -2.68
CA VAL A 692 -3.65 -23.98 -3.83
C VAL A 692 -2.29 -24.54 -4.20
#